data_3577447fd592af6b5f0eb011e5c038f0
#
_entry.id   3577447fd592af6b5f0eb011e5c038f0
#
_cell.length_a   1.000
_cell.length_b   1.000
_cell.length_c   1.000
_cell.angle_alpha   90.00
_cell.angle_beta   90.00
_cell.angle_gamma   90.00
#
_symmetry.space_group_name_H-M   'P 1'
#
loop_
_entity.id
_entity.type
_entity.pdbx_description
1 polymer ?
#
loop_
_entity_poly.entity_id
_entity_poly.type
_entity_poly.pdbx_seq_one_letter_code
_entity_poly.pdbx_strand_id
1 'polypeptide(L)'
;MKIHLEYISACALLLSMISCKDTLDTNPSSSFTEEVVWNSYSTADAFINGTYVAVLTGTGLAGSGNCVSWEARTPNGLQFSQVGGEGIDGIATELGVTNATDFGANRFSLLRRCNKIITNATNSNLKDSEKAKLIAEGRFLRGLTFFDQARKMGRFVPLTTVLSISDSAACRTPLTANVDESYKYVIDDLSAAVNGLPASAPSGRASKYAAEVFLSRACLQAYAYTKKAEYLDKAITSAKDVIQNSGISLTSNYGGMFNESDPTNPEILLGYYRVKENSRVENFAELIRVYPNVRLDDMKNSKCYQTYTTGVMLFQAWGMYFPTQDMVDQYLVTDENTGKALPWYETSQFKDNAEEVDVNTVTHAGQVDMYARKDGSRRRIPTPQDLKETKTGYPIFQRYVRCKPSATRNLTDIMYSKRDKRFAATIVYDSCAAWLGFPVTLNLGGNLSQGVREMEDGGWYNTATGYYWRKNTLEKLEPRAFYNVKVDFHYVLARVGEAYMNLAEAELLKGNVSAAVEALNHTRTIHGGLAPSTASTEEQAWKDYIRERRCEMACEGEDIYFSYLRWGKYGGYANYGRTPGDVVYDLDRPVYKIEISRDRRKVLIGQVTVAGSANRNFTQKRYLLPIQQGFLNTREAYGLDHEQNQGW
;
A
#
# COMPACT_ATOMS: atom_id res chain seq x y z
N MET A 1 -17.81 18.06 -86.22
CA MET A 1 -17.86 18.58 -84.80
C MET A 1 -18.12 17.51 -83.74
N LYS A 2 -18.41 16.25 -84.06
CA LYS A 2 -18.57 15.16 -83.04
C LYS A 2 -17.28 14.42 -82.70
N ILE A 3 -16.28 14.41 -83.57
CA ILE A 3 -15.02 13.65 -83.36
C ILE A 3 -14.06 14.36 -82.34
N HIS A 4 -14.12 15.69 -82.27
CA HIS A 4 -13.25 16.41 -81.28
C HIS A 4 -13.74 16.35 -79.82
N LEU A 5 -15.01 16.03 -79.58
CA LEU A 5 -15.55 15.95 -78.23
C LEU A 5 -15.18 14.63 -77.54
N GLU A 6 -15.04 13.54 -78.31
CA GLU A 6 -14.66 12.23 -77.76
C GLU A 6 -13.18 12.17 -77.35
N TYR A 7 -12.30 12.86 -78.10
CA TYR A 7 -10.88 12.94 -77.72
C TYR A 7 -10.64 13.83 -76.49
N ILE A 8 -11.43 14.87 -76.31
CA ILE A 8 -11.35 15.73 -75.15
C ILE A 8 -11.86 14.98 -73.90
N SER A 9 -12.92 14.17 -74.04
CA SER A 9 -13.42 13.35 -72.94
C SER A 9 -12.46 12.21 -72.59
N ALA A 10 -11.78 11.59 -73.54
CA ALA A 10 -10.78 10.55 -73.28
C ALA A 10 -9.53 11.10 -72.67
N CYS A 11 -9.06 12.30 -73.07
CA CYS A 11 -7.93 12.97 -72.40
C CYS A 11 -8.27 13.47 -70.99
N ALA A 12 -9.51 13.92 -70.74
CA ALA A 12 -9.94 14.30 -69.36
C ALA A 12 -10.07 13.10 -68.44
N LEU A 13 -10.46 11.91 -68.90
CA LEU A 13 -10.47 10.67 -68.10
C LEU A 13 -9.08 10.13 -67.87
N LEU A 14 -8.11 10.28 -68.80
CA LEU A 14 -6.71 9.86 -68.57
C LEU A 14 -5.93 10.80 -67.63
N LEU A 15 -6.27 12.07 -67.57
CA LEU A 15 -5.71 13.02 -66.64
C LEU A 15 -6.26 12.87 -65.22
N SER A 16 -7.43 12.27 -65.03
CA SER A 16 -8.00 11.97 -63.70
C SER A 16 -7.42 10.71 -63.08
N MET A 17 -6.65 9.90 -63.80
CA MET A 17 -5.98 8.71 -63.25
C MET A 17 -4.53 8.93 -62.78
N ILE A 18 -3.98 10.13 -62.93
CA ILE A 18 -2.61 10.44 -62.53
C ILE A 18 -2.55 11.26 -61.23
N SER A 19 -3.71 11.65 -60.71
CA SER A 19 -3.77 12.40 -59.46
C SER A 19 -4.24 11.50 -58.32
N CYS A 20 -3.48 11.48 -57.27
CA CYS A 20 -3.78 10.95 -55.94
C CYS A 20 -3.14 9.62 -55.54
N LYS A 21 -1.83 9.45 -55.82
CA LYS A 21 -1.06 8.54 -54.95
C LYS A 21 -0.51 9.24 -53.71
N ASP A 22 -0.21 10.52 -53.78
CA ASP A 22 0.39 11.28 -52.67
C ASP A 22 -0.62 12.03 -51.76
N THR A 23 -1.93 12.06 -52.15
CA THR A 23 -2.94 12.79 -51.35
C THR A 23 -3.68 11.89 -50.38
N LEU A 24 -3.51 10.58 -50.45
CA LEU A 24 -4.11 9.59 -49.54
C LEU A 24 -3.15 9.17 -48.41
N ASP A 25 -1.88 9.51 -48.52
CA ASP A 25 -0.89 9.34 -47.43
C ASP A 25 -0.72 10.63 -46.61
N THR A 26 -1.79 11.29 -46.26
CA THR A 26 -1.74 12.32 -45.23
C THR A 26 -1.55 11.63 -43.89
N ASN A 27 -0.33 11.60 -43.43
CA ASN A 27 -0.09 11.33 -41.99
C ASN A 27 -0.98 12.27 -41.18
N PRO A 28 -1.88 11.76 -40.32
CA PRO A 28 -2.72 12.62 -39.53
C PRO A 28 -1.83 13.61 -38.75
N SER A 29 -1.98 14.90 -38.99
CA SER A 29 -1.19 15.95 -38.32
C SER A 29 -1.41 15.99 -36.81
N SER A 30 -2.33 15.16 -36.30
CA SER A 30 -2.69 15.03 -34.89
C SER A 30 -2.21 13.73 -34.22
N SER A 31 -1.54 12.82 -34.93
CA SER A 31 -1.02 11.58 -34.36
C SER A 31 0.47 11.41 -34.64
N PHE A 32 1.25 11.15 -33.60
CA PHE A 32 2.66 10.79 -33.75
C PHE A 32 2.76 9.37 -34.33
N THR A 33 3.36 9.22 -35.52
CA THR A 33 3.74 7.90 -36.04
C THR A 33 4.90 7.31 -35.22
N GLU A 34 5.06 5.99 -35.24
CA GLU A 34 6.19 5.36 -34.55
C GLU A 34 7.54 5.93 -35.01
N GLU A 35 7.70 6.21 -36.30
CA GLU A 35 8.89 6.81 -36.84
C GLU A 35 9.19 8.18 -36.21
N VAL A 36 8.21 9.06 -36.08
CA VAL A 36 8.36 10.38 -35.46
C VAL A 36 8.75 10.26 -33.99
N VAL A 37 8.16 9.31 -33.25
CA VAL A 37 8.48 9.11 -31.83
C VAL A 37 9.93 8.73 -31.61
N TRP A 38 10.52 7.88 -32.46
CA TRP A 38 11.86 7.33 -32.26
C TRP A 38 12.96 8.05 -33.05
N ASN A 39 12.62 9.12 -33.78
CA ASN A 39 13.61 9.94 -34.49
C ASN A 39 14.31 10.97 -33.60
N SER A 40 13.81 11.27 -32.41
CA SER A 40 14.46 12.17 -31.48
C SER A 40 14.36 11.66 -30.04
N TYR A 41 15.37 11.99 -29.22
CA TYR A 41 15.36 11.62 -27.81
C TYR A 41 14.17 12.25 -27.06
N SER A 42 13.82 13.50 -27.36
CA SER A 42 12.73 14.20 -26.67
C SER A 42 11.35 13.55 -26.87
N THR A 43 11.07 13.07 -28.08
CA THR A 43 9.80 12.38 -28.38
C THR A 43 9.77 10.96 -27.78
N ALA A 44 10.89 10.26 -27.82
CA ALA A 44 11.06 8.97 -27.17
C ALA A 44 10.92 9.10 -25.62
N ASP A 45 11.51 10.13 -25.02
CA ASP A 45 11.42 10.43 -23.59
C ASP A 45 9.97 10.77 -23.18
N ALA A 46 9.23 11.50 -24.00
CA ALA A 46 7.80 11.75 -23.77
C ALA A 46 6.96 10.46 -23.80
N PHE A 47 7.27 9.51 -24.71
CA PHE A 47 6.61 8.21 -24.74
C PHE A 47 6.91 7.39 -23.47
N ILE A 48 8.16 7.45 -22.96
CA ILE A 48 8.54 6.79 -21.72
C ILE A 48 7.80 7.40 -20.53
N ASN A 49 7.69 8.74 -20.42
CA ASN A 49 6.94 9.40 -19.37
C ASN A 49 5.48 8.89 -19.31
N GLY A 50 4.81 8.80 -20.46
CA GLY A 50 3.48 8.20 -20.56
C GLY A 50 3.45 6.70 -20.18
N THR A 51 4.57 5.99 -20.36
CA THR A 51 4.67 4.58 -19.98
C THR A 51 4.90 4.42 -18.48
N TYR A 52 5.66 5.29 -17.81
CA TYR A 52 5.73 5.34 -16.35
C TYR A 52 4.34 5.49 -15.74
N VAL A 53 3.56 6.48 -16.18
CA VAL A 53 2.18 6.67 -15.71
C VAL A 53 1.36 5.40 -15.92
N ALA A 54 1.39 4.81 -17.12
CA ALA A 54 0.61 3.62 -17.44
C ALA A 54 1.00 2.40 -16.58
N VAL A 55 2.30 2.15 -16.39
CA VAL A 55 2.79 1.00 -15.60
C VAL A 55 2.52 1.22 -14.12
N LEU A 56 2.89 2.36 -13.56
CA LEU A 56 2.76 2.62 -12.11
C LEU A 56 1.28 2.61 -11.66
N THR A 57 0.37 3.15 -12.47
CA THR A 57 -1.06 3.09 -12.17
C THR A 57 -1.69 1.73 -12.54
N GLY A 58 -1.30 1.16 -13.66
CA GLY A 58 -1.85 -0.10 -14.14
C GLY A 58 -1.47 -1.33 -13.31
N THR A 59 -0.30 -1.33 -12.69
CA THR A 59 0.12 -2.36 -11.72
C THR A 59 -0.40 -2.07 -10.31
N GLY A 60 -0.93 -0.87 -10.09
CA GLY A 60 -1.42 -0.45 -8.80
C GLY A 60 -0.33 0.00 -7.81
N LEU A 61 0.92 0.07 -8.23
CA LEU A 61 2.01 0.59 -7.36
C LEU A 61 1.77 2.03 -6.94
N ALA A 62 1.19 2.85 -7.83
CA ALA A 62 0.75 4.21 -7.56
C ALA A 62 -0.74 4.37 -7.88
N GLY A 63 -1.50 3.34 -7.69
CA GLY A 63 -2.94 3.34 -7.94
C GLY A 63 -3.72 3.88 -6.77
N SER A 64 -4.80 4.56 -7.11
CA SER A 64 -5.77 5.07 -6.16
C SER A 64 -6.29 3.96 -5.24
N GLY A 65 -6.05 4.10 -3.95
CA GLY A 65 -6.51 3.20 -2.90
C GLY A 65 -5.64 1.98 -2.62
N ASN A 66 -4.58 1.76 -3.38
CA ASN A 66 -3.78 0.55 -3.20
C ASN A 66 -3.01 0.53 -1.88
N CYS A 67 -2.50 1.67 -1.42
CA CYS A 67 -1.78 1.71 -0.15
C CYS A 67 -2.68 1.26 1.02
N VAL A 68 -3.85 1.87 1.17
CA VAL A 68 -4.73 1.57 2.30
C VAL A 68 -5.59 0.33 2.12
N SER A 69 -5.96 -0.05 0.88
CA SER A 69 -6.78 -1.24 0.65
C SER A 69 -6.01 -2.54 0.89
N TRP A 70 -4.73 -2.59 0.51
CA TRP A 70 -3.87 -3.74 0.83
C TRP A 70 -3.46 -3.76 2.30
N GLU A 71 -3.26 -2.60 2.91
CA GLU A 71 -3.01 -2.50 4.35
C GLU A 71 -4.19 -3.04 5.17
N ALA A 72 -5.42 -2.78 4.73
CA ALA A 72 -6.64 -3.28 5.37
C ALA A 72 -6.81 -4.82 5.31
N ARG A 73 -6.03 -5.52 4.50
CA ARG A 73 -5.98 -6.99 4.43
C ARG A 73 -5.01 -7.60 5.43
N THR A 74 -4.32 -6.78 6.19
CA THR A 74 -3.34 -7.15 7.23
C THR A 74 -3.88 -6.78 8.61
N PRO A 75 -3.23 -7.22 9.70
CA PRO A 75 -3.60 -6.77 11.03
C PRO A 75 -3.48 -5.25 11.25
N ASN A 76 -2.79 -4.55 10.37
CA ASN A 76 -2.58 -3.10 10.48
C ASN A 76 -3.83 -2.29 10.23
N GLY A 77 -4.74 -2.78 9.38
CA GLY A 77 -5.87 -2.02 8.90
C GLY A 77 -7.20 -2.78 8.88
N LEU A 78 -8.26 -2.01 8.74
CA LEU A 78 -9.63 -2.48 8.55
C LEU A 78 -10.25 -1.68 7.43
N GLN A 79 -10.93 -2.36 6.51
CA GLN A 79 -11.89 -1.73 5.61
C GLN A 79 -13.30 -1.90 6.19
N PHE A 80 -14.02 -0.80 6.28
CA PHE A 80 -15.41 -0.80 6.72
C PHE A 80 -16.19 0.34 6.06
N SER A 81 -17.37 0.03 5.51
CA SER A 81 -18.34 1.03 5.09
C SER A 81 -19.74 0.57 5.45
N GLN A 82 -20.54 1.45 6.03
CA GLN A 82 -21.95 1.19 6.32
C GLN A 82 -22.87 1.45 5.13
N VAL A 83 -22.36 2.05 4.07
CA VAL A 83 -23.18 2.51 2.94
C VAL A 83 -23.05 1.58 1.76
N GLY A 84 -24.19 1.09 1.27
CA GLY A 84 -24.27 0.48 -0.06
C GLY A 84 -23.74 -0.93 -0.22
N GLY A 85 -23.55 -1.69 0.87
CA GLY A 85 -23.05 -3.07 0.79
C GLY A 85 -21.55 -3.15 0.44
N GLU A 86 -20.84 -2.06 0.50
CA GLU A 86 -19.37 -2.02 0.47
C GLU A 86 -18.83 -2.53 1.80
N GLY A 87 -19.02 -3.80 2.06
CA GLY A 87 -18.49 -4.49 3.23
C GLY A 87 -16.97 -4.61 3.16
N ILE A 88 -16.43 -5.39 4.08
CA ILE A 88 -15.03 -5.79 4.09
C ILE A 88 -14.65 -6.32 2.71
N ASP A 89 -13.52 -5.81 2.21
CA ASP A 89 -12.96 -6.20 0.92
C ASP A 89 -13.02 -7.72 0.71
N GLY A 90 -13.42 -8.11 -0.48
CA GLY A 90 -13.57 -9.50 -0.89
C GLY A 90 -12.34 -10.40 -0.71
N ILE A 91 -11.16 -9.86 -0.37
CA ILE A 91 -10.02 -10.70 0.06
C ILE A 91 -10.15 -11.09 1.54
N ALA A 92 -10.81 -10.31 2.36
CA ALA A 92 -11.18 -10.74 3.71
C ALA A 92 -12.32 -11.78 3.68
N THR A 93 -13.22 -11.67 2.71
CA THR A 93 -14.19 -12.71 2.34
C THR A 93 -13.60 -13.57 1.24
N GLU A 94 -13.93 -14.84 1.17
CA GLU A 94 -13.40 -15.73 0.16
C GLU A 94 -13.85 -15.32 -1.26
N LEU A 95 -12.92 -14.78 -2.07
CA LEU A 95 -13.19 -14.54 -3.48
C LEU A 95 -13.25 -15.87 -4.22
N GLY A 96 -14.35 -16.11 -4.92
CA GLY A 96 -14.40 -17.17 -5.92
C GLY A 96 -13.60 -16.79 -7.18
N VAL A 97 -13.14 -17.77 -7.94
CA VAL A 97 -12.42 -17.57 -9.22
C VAL A 97 -13.18 -16.72 -10.23
N THR A 98 -14.52 -16.75 -10.19
CA THR A 98 -15.40 -15.95 -11.06
C THR A 98 -15.42 -14.48 -10.69
N ASN A 99 -15.13 -14.16 -9.43
CA ASN A 99 -15.07 -12.79 -8.89
C ASN A 99 -13.63 -12.31 -8.75
N ALA A 100 -12.65 -13.09 -9.23
CA ALA A 100 -11.28 -12.62 -9.31
C ALA A 100 -11.28 -11.37 -10.18
N THR A 101 -11.15 -10.24 -9.55
CA THR A 101 -10.83 -9.01 -10.23
C THR A 101 -9.56 -9.26 -11.04
N ASP A 102 -9.42 -8.62 -12.17
CA ASP A 102 -8.19 -8.68 -12.94
C ASP A 102 -7.04 -8.06 -12.14
N PHE A 103 -6.44 -8.86 -11.26
CA PHE A 103 -5.24 -8.45 -10.51
C PHE A 103 -4.01 -8.35 -11.41
N GLY A 104 -4.16 -8.51 -12.72
CA GLY A 104 -3.12 -8.27 -13.66
C GLY A 104 -2.81 -9.42 -14.62
N ALA A 105 -3.67 -10.43 -14.74
CA ALA A 105 -3.54 -11.50 -15.72
C ALA A 105 -3.34 -10.96 -17.16
N ASN A 106 -3.93 -9.80 -17.46
CA ASN A 106 -3.92 -9.17 -18.77
C ASN A 106 -3.11 -7.87 -18.81
N ARG A 107 -1.85 -7.90 -18.36
CA ARG A 107 -0.92 -6.75 -18.49
C ARG A 107 -0.35 -6.56 -19.91
N PHE A 108 -0.95 -7.15 -20.92
CA PHE A 108 -0.43 -7.17 -22.28
C PHE A 108 -0.23 -5.76 -22.88
N SER A 109 -1.12 -4.83 -22.61
CA SER A 109 -0.98 -3.44 -23.06
C SER A 109 0.24 -2.75 -22.45
N LEU A 110 0.52 -3.01 -21.15
CA LEU A 110 1.68 -2.47 -20.45
C LEU A 110 2.97 -3.11 -20.99
N LEU A 111 2.99 -4.44 -21.11
CA LEU A 111 4.12 -5.18 -21.68
C LEU A 111 4.43 -4.72 -23.10
N ARG A 112 3.40 -4.52 -23.94
CA ARG A 112 3.55 -3.99 -25.30
C ARG A 112 4.23 -2.62 -25.31
N ARG A 113 3.84 -1.71 -24.41
CA ARG A 113 4.48 -0.38 -24.30
C ARG A 113 5.96 -0.51 -23.92
N CYS A 114 6.28 -1.32 -22.92
CA CYS A 114 7.66 -1.57 -22.50
C CYS A 114 8.49 -2.21 -23.62
N ASN A 115 7.94 -3.21 -24.31
CA ASN A 115 8.62 -3.87 -25.43
C ASN A 115 8.86 -2.93 -26.60
N LYS A 116 7.90 -2.02 -26.91
CA LYS A 116 8.11 -0.97 -27.93
C LYS A 116 9.28 -0.06 -27.57
N ILE A 117 9.43 0.34 -26.31
CA ILE A 117 10.57 1.14 -25.85
C ILE A 117 11.87 0.39 -26.15
N ILE A 118 11.98 -0.86 -25.70
CA ILE A 118 13.20 -1.66 -25.83
C ILE A 118 13.54 -1.89 -27.31
N THR A 119 12.56 -2.35 -28.11
CA THR A 119 12.78 -2.68 -29.52
C THR A 119 13.11 -1.44 -30.34
N ASN A 120 12.33 -0.38 -30.21
CA ASN A 120 12.46 0.79 -31.07
C ASN A 120 13.67 1.64 -30.66
N ALA A 121 14.01 1.75 -29.37
CA ALA A 121 15.26 2.40 -28.95
C ALA A 121 16.47 1.66 -29.54
N THR A 122 16.48 0.33 -29.51
CA THR A 122 17.57 -0.48 -30.09
C THR A 122 17.75 -0.19 -31.58
N ASN A 123 16.65 -0.09 -32.32
CA ASN A 123 16.64 0.10 -33.78
C ASN A 123 16.69 1.58 -34.23
N SER A 124 16.67 2.53 -33.31
CA SER A 124 16.66 3.96 -33.64
C SER A 124 18.04 4.48 -34.06
N ASN A 125 18.08 5.71 -34.58
CA ASN A 125 19.31 6.44 -34.88
C ASN A 125 19.78 7.34 -33.73
N LEU A 126 19.25 7.14 -32.50
CA LEU A 126 19.66 7.87 -31.32
C LEU A 126 21.11 7.54 -30.93
N LYS A 127 21.75 8.39 -30.11
CA LYS A 127 23.08 8.12 -29.56
C LYS A 127 23.08 6.87 -28.68
N ASP A 128 24.16 6.15 -28.62
CA ASP A 128 24.24 4.90 -27.86
C ASP A 128 23.91 5.10 -26.35
N SER A 129 24.34 6.23 -25.76
CA SER A 129 24.02 6.56 -24.37
C SER A 129 22.51 6.82 -24.15
N GLU A 130 21.84 7.43 -25.14
CA GLU A 130 20.39 7.67 -25.11
C GLU A 130 19.64 6.35 -25.25
N LYS A 131 20.06 5.48 -26.20
CA LYS A 131 19.51 4.13 -26.37
C LYS A 131 19.63 3.31 -25.08
N ALA A 132 20.83 3.26 -24.52
CA ALA A 132 21.11 2.50 -23.31
C ALA A 132 20.19 2.91 -22.15
N LYS A 133 20.01 4.22 -21.94
CA LYS A 133 19.11 4.75 -20.92
C LYS A 133 17.65 4.36 -21.18
N LEU A 134 17.15 4.57 -22.40
CA LEU A 134 15.76 4.25 -22.78
C LEU A 134 15.48 2.74 -22.61
N ILE A 135 16.42 1.88 -23.03
CA ILE A 135 16.31 0.43 -22.88
C ILE A 135 16.28 0.04 -21.40
N ALA A 136 17.15 0.63 -20.56
CA ALA A 136 17.18 0.34 -19.13
C ALA A 136 15.86 0.75 -18.44
N GLU A 137 15.28 1.89 -18.79
CA GLU A 137 13.97 2.30 -18.28
C GLU A 137 12.85 1.38 -18.78
N GLY A 138 12.88 0.97 -20.04
CA GLY A 138 11.95 -0.02 -20.60
C GLY A 138 12.04 -1.36 -19.88
N ARG A 139 13.26 -1.82 -19.55
CA ARG A 139 13.50 -3.02 -18.73
C ARG A 139 12.97 -2.86 -17.31
N PHE A 140 13.24 -1.72 -16.67
CA PHE A 140 12.70 -1.42 -15.35
C PHE A 140 11.16 -1.53 -15.30
N LEU A 141 10.49 -0.84 -16.20
CA LEU A 141 9.02 -0.83 -16.27
C LEU A 141 8.43 -2.20 -16.61
N ARG A 142 9.10 -2.98 -17.48
CA ARG A 142 8.69 -4.35 -17.77
C ARG A 142 8.90 -5.26 -16.57
N GLY A 143 10.03 -5.14 -15.89
CA GLY A 143 10.35 -5.85 -14.66
C GLY A 143 9.31 -5.60 -13.56
N LEU A 144 8.86 -4.33 -13.37
CA LEU A 144 7.75 -4.01 -12.46
C LEU A 144 6.44 -4.68 -12.87
N THR A 145 6.14 -4.72 -14.18
CA THR A 145 4.92 -5.35 -14.70
C THR A 145 4.96 -6.86 -14.48
N PHE A 146 6.07 -7.52 -14.70
CA PHE A 146 6.27 -8.94 -14.40
C PHE A 146 6.22 -9.21 -12.90
N PHE A 147 6.82 -8.34 -12.08
CA PHE A 147 6.80 -8.49 -10.63
C PHE A 147 5.39 -8.41 -10.06
N ASP A 148 4.56 -7.49 -10.56
CA ASP A 148 3.15 -7.40 -10.15
C ASP A 148 2.40 -8.70 -10.41
N GLN A 149 2.59 -9.31 -11.58
CA GLN A 149 1.97 -10.57 -11.93
C GLN A 149 2.55 -11.76 -11.14
N ALA A 150 3.88 -11.84 -11.01
CA ALA A 150 4.55 -12.94 -10.30
C ALA A 150 4.14 -13.00 -8.83
N ARG A 151 4.14 -11.86 -8.12
CA ARG A 151 3.81 -11.84 -6.69
C ARG A 151 2.33 -12.08 -6.40
N LYS A 152 1.43 -11.72 -7.34
CA LYS A 152 -0.02 -11.90 -7.18
C LYS A 152 -0.46 -13.30 -7.62
N MET A 153 -0.10 -13.72 -8.83
CA MET A 153 -0.62 -14.94 -9.43
C MET A 153 0.43 -16.07 -9.57
N GLY A 154 1.70 -15.75 -9.37
CA GLY A 154 2.79 -16.75 -9.50
C GLY A 154 3.17 -17.03 -10.95
N ARG A 155 2.23 -17.22 -11.87
CA ARG A 155 2.46 -17.50 -13.29
C ARG A 155 1.78 -16.45 -14.17
N PHE A 156 2.40 -16.16 -15.31
CA PHE A 156 1.89 -15.21 -16.29
C PHE A 156 2.47 -15.51 -17.68
N VAL A 157 1.94 -14.87 -18.73
CA VAL A 157 2.49 -14.96 -20.08
C VAL A 157 3.67 -13.99 -20.23
N PRO A 158 4.91 -14.46 -20.39
CA PRO A 158 6.13 -13.64 -20.38
C PRO A 158 6.39 -12.98 -21.74
N LEU A 159 5.59 -11.99 -22.12
CA LEU A 159 5.76 -11.28 -23.40
C LEU A 159 6.97 -10.34 -23.35
N THR A 160 8.05 -10.71 -24.02
CA THR A 160 9.30 -9.94 -24.12
C THR A 160 9.48 -9.24 -25.47
N THR A 161 8.57 -9.42 -26.41
CA THR A 161 8.60 -8.84 -27.75
C THR A 161 7.29 -8.11 -28.10
N VAL A 162 7.31 -7.28 -29.11
CA VAL A 162 6.11 -6.66 -29.67
C VAL A 162 5.45 -7.69 -30.58
N LEU A 163 4.27 -8.17 -30.19
CA LEU A 163 3.51 -9.13 -31.00
C LEU A 163 2.88 -8.46 -32.22
N SER A 164 2.96 -9.15 -33.35
CA SER A 164 2.16 -8.84 -34.55
C SER A 164 0.91 -9.73 -34.59
N ILE A 165 -0.21 -9.18 -35.04
CA ILE A 165 -1.46 -9.95 -35.27
C ILE A 165 -1.24 -11.07 -36.29
N SER A 166 -0.32 -10.88 -37.23
CA SER A 166 0.03 -11.88 -38.25
C SER A 166 0.88 -13.03 -37.72
N ASP A 167 1.51 -12.88 -36.54
CA ASP A 167 2.33 -13.92 -35.91
C ASP A 167 1.48 -14.77 -34.95
N SER A 168 0.78 -15.75 -35.50
CA SER A 168 -0.08 -16.63 -34.72
C SER A 168 0.70 -17.51 -33.73
N ALA A 169 1.98 -17.81 -33.98
CA ALA A 169 2.80 -18.59 -33.08
C ALA A 169 3.19 -17.78 -31.83
N ALA A 170 3.63 -16.53 -32.01
CA ALA A 170 3.94 -15.63 -30.90
C ALA A 170 2.70 -15.32 -30.05
N CYS A 171 1.50 -15.25 -30.65
CA CYS A 171 0.25 -15.09 -29.92
C CYS A 171 -0.13 -16.30 -29.05
N ARG A 172 0.54 -17.43 -29.22
CA ARG A 172 0.33 -18.67 -28.44
C ARG A 172 1.37 -18.87 -27.33
N THR A 173 2.08 -17.82 -26.91
CA THR A 173 3.08 -17.90 -25.83
C THR A 173 2.46 -18.56 -24.57
N PRO A 174 3.08 -19.59 -24.01
CA PRO A 174 2.57 -20.27 -22.82
C PRO A 174 2.70 -19.39 -21.56
N LEU A 175 1.97 -19.77 -20.51
CA LEU A 175 2.27 -19.30 -19.17
C LEU A 175 3.67 -19.79 -18.75
N THR A 176 4.34 -19.07 -17.87
CA THR A 176 5.55 -19.58 -17.23
C THR A 176 5.25 -20.92 -16.57
N ALA A 177 6.18 -21.88 -16.66
CA ALA A 177 5.98 -23.24 -16.17
C ALA A 177 5.76 -23.29 -14.65
N ASN A 178 6.38 -22.36 -13.92
CA ASN A 178 6.30 -22.29 -12.47
C ASN A 178 6.67 -20.89 -11.95
N VAL A 179 6.55 -20.70 -10.65
CA VAL A 179 6.86 -19.44 -9.98
C VAL A 179 8.33 -19.03 -10.12
N ASP A 180 9.24 -19.99 -10.14
CA ASP A 180 10.68 -19.74 -10.30
C ASP A 180 10.99 -19.12 -11.67
N GLU A 181 10.46 -19.68 -12.73
CA GLU A 181 10.60 -19.12 -14.07
C GLU A 181 10.02 -17.71 -14.15
N SER A 182 8.89 -17.45 -13.50
CA SER A 182 8.29 -16.11 -13.43
C SER A 182 9.23 -15.11 -12.79
N TYR A 183 9.83 -15.45 -11.64
CA TYR A 183 10.79 -14.56 -10.99
C TYR A 183 12.09 -14.40 -11.76
N LYS A 184 12.49 -15.37 -12.57
CA LYS A 184 13.64 -15.20 -13.45
C LYS A 184 13.42 -14.03 -14.42
N TYR A 185 12.26 -13.93 -15.08
CA TYR A 185 11.94 -12.79 -15.95
C TYR A 185 11.97 -11.45 -15.19
N VAL A 186 11.45 -11.42 -13.97
CA VAL A 186 11.45 -10.23 -13.11
C VAL A 186 12.89 -9.79 -12.81
N ILE A 187 13.70 -10.73 -12.31
CA ILE A 187 15.05 -10.46 -11.82
C ILE A 187 16.01 -10.12 -12.98
N ASP A 188 15.85 -10.79 -14.12
CA ASP A 188 16.63 -10.48 -15.33
C ASP A 188 16.38 -9.05 -15.82
N ASP A 189 15.12 -8.60 -15.85
CA ASP A 189 14.77 -7.25 -16.28
C ASP A 189 15.19 -6.19 -15.25
N LEU A 190 14.98 -6.40 -13.96
CA LEU A 190 15.40 -5.47 -12.92
C LEU A 190 16.95 -5.40 -12.82
N SER A 191 17.66 -6.52 -12.98
CA SER A 191 19.12 -6.53 -13.00
C SER A 191 19.68 -5.78 -14.22
N ALA A 192 19.05 -5.95 -15.39
CA ALA A 192 19.41 -5.19 -16.58
C ALA A 192 19.18 -3.68 -16.40
N ALA A 193 18.09 -3.32 -15.71
CA ALA A 193 17.81 -1.94 -15.36
C ALA A 193 18.86 -1.35 -14.42
N VAL A 194 19.25 -2.07 -13.36
CA VAL A 194 20.33 -1.66 -12.42
C VAL A 194 21.62 -1.37 -13.18
N ASN A 195 21.98 -2.23 -14.14
CA ASN A 195 23.21 -2.08 -14.90
C ASN A 195 23.19 -0.92 -15.92
N GLY A 196 22.02 -0.48 -16.36
CA GLY A 196 21.89 0.53 -17.42
C GLY A 196 21.35 1.88 -16.95
N LEU A 197 20.76 1.97 -15.78
CA LEU A 197 20.22 3.23 -15.24
C LEU A 197 21.31 4.08 -14.60
N PRO A 198 21.21 5.43 -14.69
CA PRO A 198 22.14 6.33 -14.02
C PRO A 198 21.95 6.27 -12.48
N ALA A 199 22.99 6.63 -11.73
CA ALA A 199 22.95 6.70 -10.27
C ALA A 199 21.91 7.70 -9.75
N SER A 200 21.67 8.79 -10.50
CA SER A 200 20.62 9.78 -10.18
C SER A 200 19.69 9.98 -11.37
N ALA A 201 18.44 10.29 -11.10
CA ALA A 201 17.43 10.52 -12.12
C ALA A 201 16.53 11.72 -11.73
N PRO A 202 15.85 12.37 -12.69
CA PRO A 202 14.85 13.37 -12.38
C PRO A 202 13.72 12.79 -11.52
N SER A 203 13.06 13.65 -10.75
CA SER A 203 11.91 13.26 -9.92
C SER A 203 10.86 12.50 -10.76
N GLY A 204 10.38 11.39 -10.24
CA GLY A 204 9.43 10.50 -10.93
C GLY A 204 10.04 9.53 -11.94
N ARG A 205 11.37 9.54 -12.14
CA ARG A 205 12.09 8.60 -13.01
C ARG A 205 12.98 7.67 -12.17
N ALA A 206 13.15 6.45 -12.65
CA ALA A 206 13.97 5.47 -11.95
C ALA A 206 15.47 5.79 -12.06
N SER A 207 16.15 5.75 -10.93
CA SER A 207 17.62 5.67 -10.83
C SER A 207 18.06 4.21 -10.67
N LYS A 208 19.37 3.95 -10.79
CA LYS A 208 19.98 2.68 -10.42
C LYS A 208 19.52 2.22 -9.04
N TYR A 209 19.60 3.11 -8.06
CA TYR A 209 19.26 2.77 -6.66
C TYR A 209 17.77 2.51 -6.44
N ALA A 210 16.89 3.19 -7.17
CA ALA A 210 15.46 2.83 -7.17
C ALA A 210 15.24 1.40 -7.71
N ALA A 211 15.92 1.06 -8.81
CA ALA A 211 15.84 -0.29 -9.38
C ALA A 211 16.42 -1.36 -8.44
N GLU A 212 17.47 -1.07 -7.68
CA GLU A 212 18.03 -1.97 -6.67
C GLU A 212 17.10 -2.22 -5.50
N VAL A 213 16.36 -1.21 -5.03
CA VAL A 213 15.32 -1.41 -4.00
C VAL A 213 14.27 -2.39 -4.51
N PHE A 214 13.76 -2.21 -5.74
CA PHE A 214 12.81 -3.14 -6.33
C PHE A 214 13.40 -4.53 -6.58
N LEU A 215 14.67 -4.61 -6.98
CA LEU A 215 15.37 -5.89 -7.17
C LEU A 215 15.51 -6.65 -5.86
N SER A 216 15.92 -5.98 -4.78
CA SER A 216 16.02 -6.59 -3.45
C SER A 216 14.66 -7.09 -2.96
N ARG A 217 13.59 -6.31 -3.13
CA ARG A 217 12.20 -6.68 -2.82
C ARG A 217 11.75 -7.92 -3.62
N ALA A 218 12.02 -7.93 -4.93
CA ALA A 218 11.68 -9.04 -5.81
C ALA A 218 12.45 -10.32 -5.45
N CYS A 219 13.72 -10.20 -5.09
CA CYS A 219 14.56 -11.32 -4.67
C CYS A 219 14.06 -11.96 -3.35
N LEU A 220 13.66 -11.16 -2.36
CA LEU A 220 13.03 -11.67 -1.14
C LEU A 220 11.75 -12.45 -1.44
N GLN A 221 10.92 -11.91 -2.33
CA GLN A 221 9.69 -12.59 -2.75
C GLN A 221 9.98 -13.88 -3.50
N ALA A 222 10.96 -13.89 -4.41
CA ALA A 222 11.42 -15.07 -5.14
C ALA A 222 11.93 -16.16 -4.18
N TYR A 223 12.75 -15.79 -3.20
CA TYR A 223 13.25 -16.71 -2.19
C TYR A 223 12.14 -17.40 -1.39
N ALA A 224 11.08 -16.67 -1.06
CA ALA A 224 9.96 -17.23 -0.31
C ALA A 224 9.35 -18.47 -0.99
N TYR A 225 9.28 -18.46 -2.32
CA TYR A 225 8.69 -19.54 -3.11
C TYR A 225 9.70 -20.59 -3.60
N THR A 226 10.95 -20.20 -3.84
CA THR A 226 11.95 -21.06 -4.51
C THR A 226 13.00 -21.62 -3.58
N LYS A 227 13.25 -20.96 -2.44
CA LYS A 227 14.34 -21.25 -1.48
C LYS A 227 15.74 -21.20 -2.08
N LYS A 228 15.93 -20.55 -3.22
CA LYS A 228 17.24 -20.41 -3.86
C LYS A 228 18.09 -19.36 -3.16
N ALA A 229 19.22 -19.77 -2.59
CA ALA A 229 20.12 -18.89 -1.83
C ALA A 229 20.64 -17.71 -2.65
N GLU A 230 20.82 -17.85 -3.96
CA GLU A 230 21.24 -16.79 -4.87
C GLU A 230 20.36 -15.54 -4.82
N TYR A 231 19.07 -15.70 -4.54
CA TYR A 231 18.16 -14.58 -4.39
C TYR A 231 18.41 -13.80 -3.09
N LEU A 232 18.79 -14.47 -2.00
CA LEU A 232 19.20 -13.77 -0.77
C LEU A 232 20.50 -12.99 -0.98
N ASP A 233 21.48 -13.60 -1.64
CA ASP A 233 22.77 -12.93 -1.94
C ASP A 233 22.54 -11.69 -2.78
N LYS A 234 21.67 -11.78 -3.80
CA LYS A 234 21.33 -10.64 -4.64
C LYS A 234 20.54 -9.57 -3.87
N ALA A 235 19.61 -9.96 -3.00
CA ALA A 235 18.87 -9.03 -2.14
C ALA A 235 19.80 -8.25 -1.22
N ILE A 236 20.77 -8.92 -0.58
CA ILE A 236 21.78 -8.31 0.29
C ILE A 236 22.66 -7.35 -0.51
N THR A 237 23.17 -7.81 -1.67
CA THR A 237 24.07 -7.00 -2.50
C THR A 237 23.39 -5.72 -2.96
N SER A 238 22.15 -5.82 -3.48
CA SER A 238 21.40 -4.65 -3.95
C SER A 238 21.05 -3.70 -2.81
N ALA A 239 20.61 -4.21 -1.66
CA ALA A 239 20.30 -3.35 -0.52
C ALA A 239 21.54 -2.65 0.04
N LYS A 240 22.69 -3.34 0.13
CA LYS A 240 23.97 -2.76 0.54
C LYS A 240 24.48 -1.70 -0.44
N ASP A 241 24.30 -1.90 -1.74
CA ASP A 241 24.71 -0.90 -2.74
C ASP A 241 23.91 0.41 -2.59
N VAL A 242 22.59 0.32 -2.36
CA VAL A 242 21.77 1.49 -2.05
C VAL A 242 22.28 2.21 -0.80
N ILE A 243 22.49 1.47 0.30
CA ILE A 243 22.88 2.05 1.60
C ILE A 243 24.27 2.69 1.55
N GLN A 244 25.22 2.05 0.90
CA GLN A 244 26.63 2.45 0.94
C GLN A 244 27.01 3.43 -0.17
N ASN A 245 26.39 3.33 -1.34
CA ASN A 245 26.87 3.99 -2.55
C ASN A 245 25.90 5.03 -3.12
N SER A 246 24.64 5.12 -2.64
CA SER A 246 23.72 6.17 -3.10
C SER A 246 24.09 7.58 -2.63
N GLY A 247 24.87 7.68 -1.56
CA GLY A 247 25.18 8.95 -0.89
C GLY A 247 23.99 9.55 -0.14
N ILE A 248 22.88 8.80 0.02
CA ILE A 248 21.64 9.26 0.65
C ILE A 248 21.50 8.61 2.02
N SER A 249 21.24 9.44 3.02
CA SER A 249 21.01 9.01 4.41
C SER A 249 19.52 9.03 4.76
N LEU A 250 19.15 8.29 5.80
CA LEU A 250 17.81 8.35 6.37
C LEU A 250 17.52 9.76 6.90
N THR A 251 16.32 10.24 6.67
CA THR A 251 15.87 11.56 7.13
C THR A 251 15.25 11.50 8.53
N SER A 252 15.44 12.54 9.33
CA SER A 252 14.67 12.69 10.57
C SER A 252 13.23 13.17 10.32
N ASN A 253 12.91 13.68 9.13
CA ASN A 253 11.59 14.14 8.71
C ASN A 253 10.78 13.02 8.04
N TYR A 254 10.60 11.89 8.74
CA TYR A 254 9.85 10.75 8.21
C TYR A 254 8.46 11.10 7.71
N GLY A 255 7.68 11.86 8.51
CA GLY A 255 6.30 12.21 8.15
C GLY A 255 6.20 13.08 6.90
N GLY A 256 7.15 14.00 6.72
CA GLY A 256 7.17 14.94 5.59
C GLY A 256 7.30 14.25 4.23
N MET A 257 7.96 13.09 4.17
CA MET A 257 8.08 12.31 2.93
C MET A 257 6.72 11.88 2.35
N PHE A 258 5.68 11.78 3.16
CA PHE A 258 4.40 11.20 2.78
C PHE A 258 3.26 12.22 2.69
N ASN A 259 3.58 13.51 2.79
CA ASN A 259 2.63 14.61 2.66
C ASN A 259 3.25 15.79 1.89
N GLU A 260 2.54 16.91 1.81
CA GLU A 260 2.96 18.09 1.05
C GLU A 260 4.11 18.87 1.68
N SER A 261 4.60 18.50 2.86
CA SER A 261 5.63 19.29 3.56
C SER A 261 7.05 19.02 3.07
N ASP A 262 7.32 17.82 2.54
CA ASP A 262 8.65 17.45 2.02
C ASP A 262 8.58 16.41 0.88
N PRO A 263 7.85 16.73 -0.22
CA PRO A 263 7.59 15.78 -1.30
C PRO A 263 8.82 15.42 -2.13
N THR A 264 9.90 16.18 -1.97
CA THR A 264 11.18 15.98 -2.68
C THR A 264 12.29 15.54 -1.75
N ASN A 265 11.95 14.96 -0.60
CA ASN A 265 12.91 14.45 0.37
C ASN A 265 13.95 13.55 -0.32
N PRO A 266 15.26 13.77 -0.09
CA PRO A 266 16.31 13.01 -0.76
C PRO A 266 16.23 11.49 -0.55
N GLU A 267 15.63 11.03 0.55
CA GLU A 267 15.45 9.61 0.83
C GLU A 267 14.53 8.92 -0.19
N ILE A 268 13.66 9.68 -0.88
CA ILE A 268 12.77 9.16 -1.92
C ILE A 268 13.58 8.89 -3.19
N LEU A 269 13.83 7.63 -3.48
CA LEU A 269 14.55 7.18 -4.69
C LEU A 269 13.64 7.11 -5.91
N LEU A 270 12.35 6.85 -5.71
CA LEU A 270 11.32 6.91 -6.74
C LEU A 270 9.98 7.28 -6.12
N GLY A 271 9.37 8.33 -6.64
CA GLY A 271 8.02 8.76 -6.32
C GLY A 271 7.13 8.85 -7.57
N TYR A 272 5.83 8.72 -7.39
CA TYR A 272 4.83 9.05 -8.41
C TYR A 272 4.17 10.36 -8.05
N TYR A 273 4.37 11.39 -8.85
CA TYR A 273 3.95 12.76 -8.57
C TYR A 273 2.79 13.19 -9.46
N ARG A 274 1.82 13.84 -8.86
CA ARG A 274 0.70 14.50 -9.55
C ARG A 274 0.68 15.97 -9.17
N VAL A 275 0.49 16.81 -10.17
CA VAL A 275 0.48 18.28 -10.01
C VAL A 275 -0.96 18.82 -10.07
N LYS A 276 -1.23 19.84 -9.30
CA LYS A 276 -2.57 20.44 -9.12
C LYS A 276 -3.21 20.96 -10.41
N GLU A 277 -2.42 21.22 -11.46
CA GLU A 277 -2.93 21.66 -12.75
C GLU A 277 -3.83 20.60 -13.39
N ASN A 278 -3.56 19.34 -13.15
CA ASN A 278 -4.28 18.19 -13.74
C ASN A 278 -4.76 17.18 -12.70
N SER A 279 -4.76 17.54 -11.42
CA SER A 279 -5.10 16.62 -10.33
C SER A 279 -5.97 17.27 -9.26
N ARG A 280 -6.91 16.50 -8.73
CA ARG A 280 -7.85 16.92 -7.68
C ARG A 280 -7.92 15.83 -6.61
N VAL A 281 -8.45 16.16 -5.44
CA VAL A 281 -8.63 15.24 -4.32
C VAL A 281 -9.34 13.95 -4.74
N GLU A 282 -10.36 14.04 -5.59
CA GLU A 282 -11.11 12.88 -6.08
C GLU A 282 -10.28 11.84 -6.85
N ASN A 283 -9.10 12.22 -7.33
CA ASN A 283 -8.20 11.30 -8.02
C ASN A 283 -7.41 10.38 -7.07
N PHE A 284 -7.51 10.59 -5.75
CA PHE A 284 -6.75 9.84 -4.75
C PHE A 284 -7.68 9.20 -3.73
N ALA A 285 -7.77 7.88 -3.75
CA ALA A 285 -8.63 7.15 -2.83
C ALA A 285 -8.16 7.26 -1.38
N GLU A 286 -6.86 7.45 -1.14
CA GLU A 286 -6.33 7.75 0.20
C GLU A 286 -6.99 9.01 0.77
N LEU A 287 -7.11 10.06 -0.03
CA LEU A 287 -7.72 11.32 0.44
C LEU A 287 -9.23 11.23 0.61
N ILE A 288 -9.94 10.49 -0.24
CA ILE A 288 -11.41 10.40 -0.16
C ILE A 288 -11.89 9.25 0.73
N ARG A 289 -11.10 8.19 0.95
CA ARG A 289 -11.51 7.00 1.71
C ARG A 289 -10.90 6.91 3.10
N VAL A 290 -9.92 7.73 3.40
CA VAL A 290 -9.27 7.80 4.73
C VAL A 290 -9.88 8.89 5.58
N TYR A 291 -10.16 10.07 5.02
CA TYR A 291 -10.79 11.15 5.78
C TYR A 291 -12.25 10.83 6.11
N PRO A 292 -12.73 11.25 7.29
CA PRO A 292 -14.13 11.05 7.68
C PRO A 292 -15.08 11.97 6.91
N ASN A 293 -16.39 11.70 7.04
CA ASN A 293 -17.44 12.64 6.66
C ASN A 293 -18.12 13.17 7.92
N VAL A 294 -17.68 14.30 8.38
CA VAL A 294 -18.22 14.97 9.58
C VAL A 294 -18.62 16.38 9.23
N ARG A 295 -19.90 16.70 9.40
CA ARG A 295 -20.47 18.04 9.18
C ARG A 295 -20.64 18.76 10.50
N LEU A 296 -20.51 20.08 10.47
CA LEU A 296 -20.72 20.88 11.68
C LEU A 296 -22.14 20.71 12.26
N ASP A 297 -23.17 20.64 11.39
CA ASP A 297 -24.54 20.51 11.86
C ASP A 297 -24.78 19.14 12.53
N ASP A 298 -24.15 18.09 12.03
CA ASP A 298 -24.16 16.78 12.70
C ASP A 298 -23.53 16.87 14.10
N MET A 299 -22.44 17.62 14.24
CA MET A 299 -21.77 17.82 15.53
C MET A 299 -22.59 18.69 16.49
N LYS A 300 -23.25 19.75 16.00
CA LYS A 300 -24.13 20.59 16.82
C LYS A 300 -25.35 19.85 17.30
N ASN A 301 -25.93 19.02 16.45
CA ASN A 301 -27.15 18.26 16.73
C ASN A 301 -26.87 16.95 17.50
N SER A 302 -25.58 16.50 17.53
CA SER A 302 -25.20 15.33 18.30
C SER A 302 -25.19 15.64 19.79
N LYS A 303 -25.39 14.62 20.61
CA LYS A 303 -25.21 14.73 22.06
C LYS A 303 -23.73 14.67 22.48
N CYS A 304 -22.84 14.95 21.55
CA CYS A 304 -21.40 15.06 21.78
C CYS A 304 -21.12 16.09 22.86
N TYR A 305 -20.33 15.75 23.85
CA TYR A 305 -20.02 16.68 24.95
C TYR A 305 -18.94 17.71 24.59
N GLN A 306 -18.22 17.51 23.50
CA GLN A 306 -17.26 18.48 22.99
C GLN A 306 -17.90 19.34 21.91
N THR A 307 -17.78 20.66 22.07
CA THR A 307 -18.32 21.63 21.13
C THR A 307 -17.23 22.05 20.15
N TYR A 308 -17.51 21.95 18.88
CA TYR A 308 -16.64 22.48 17.85
C TYR A 308 -17.12 23.87 17.42
N THR A 309 -16.23 24.86 17.38
CA THR A 309 -16.63 26.27 17.22
C THR A 309 -16.58 26.81 15.80
N THR A 310 -16.08 26.04 14.84
CA THR A 310 -15.97 26.52 13.45
C THR A 310 -17.22 26.21 12.65
N GLY A 311 -17.81 27.21 12.02
CA GLY A 311 -19.01 27.10 11.19
C GLY A 311 -18.80 26.43 9.82
N VAL A 312 -17.99 25.37 9.72
CA VAL A 312 -17.51 24.80 8.47
C VAL A 312 -17.73 23.29 8.47
N MET A 313 -18.04 22.71 7.32
CA MET A 313 -17.90 21.28 7.09
C MET A 313 -16.44 20.90 7.30
N LEU A 314 -16.16 20.00 8.23
CA LEU A 314 -14.80 19.60 8.56
C LEU A 314 -14.22 18.67 7.51
N PHE A 315 -14.98 17.65 7.11
CA PHE A 315 -14.55 16.66 6.15
C PHE A 315 -15.73 16.18 5.31
N GLN A 316 -15.52 16.00 4.03
CA GLN A 316 -16.54 15.49 3.09
C GLN A 316 -16.09 14.18 2.42
N ALA A 317 -15.27 13.39 3.08
CA ALA A 317 -14.77 12.14 2.56
C ALA A 317 -15.64 10.94 2.95
N TRP A 318 -15.15 9.73 2.73
CA TRP A 318 -15.95 8.52 2.84
C TRP A 318 -15.48 7.58 3.95
N GLY A 319 -14.45 7.89 4.72
CA GLY A 319 -13.95 7.14 5.88
C GLY A 319 -14.20 5.63 5.83
N MET A 320 -13.42 4.91 5.05
CA MET A 320 -13.60 3.47 4.83
C MET A 320 -12.45 2.63 5.33
N TYR A 321 -11.27 3.21 5.48
CA TYR A 321 -10.05 2.50 5.88
C TYR A 321 -9.51 3.09 7.16
N PHE A 322 -9.30 2.22 8.14
CA PHE A 322 -8.88 2.64 9.47
C PHE A 322 -7.71 1.79 9.96
N PRO A 323 -6.73 2.38 10.67
CA PRO A 323 -5.73 1.60 11.37
C PRO A 323 -6.35 0.92 12.59
N THR A 324 -5.80 -0.21 12.97
CA THR A 324 -6.30 -1.02 14.09
C THR A 324 -5.49 -0.76 15.37
N GLN A 325 -6.00 -1.22 16.52
CA GLN A 325 -5.21 -1.25 17.75
C GLN A 325 -3.96 -2.13 17.62
N ASP A 326 -4.05 -3.23 16.85
CA ASP A 326 -2.89 -4.09 16.59
C ASP A 326 -1.73 -3.35 15.91
N MET A 327 -2.06 -2.45 14.98
CA MET A 327 -1.05 -1.59 14.34
C MET A 327 -0.48 -0.58 15.34
N VAL A 328 -1.34 0.05 16.11
CA VAL A 328 -0.95 1.04 17.12
C VAL A 328 0.00 0.40 18.16
N ASP A 329 -0.24 -0.83 18.57
CA ASP A 329 0.60 -1.54 19.54
C ASP A 329 1.99 -1.95 18.99
N GLN A 330 2.22 -1.85 17.67
CA GLN A 330 3.57 -2.03 17.12
C GLN A 330 4.50 -0.86 17.46
N TYR A 331 3.97 0.36 17.57
CA TYR A 331 4.74 1.54 17.93
C TYR A 331 5.04 1.54 19.43
N LEU A 332 6.29 1.29 19.79
CA LEU A 332 6.72 1.22 21.19
C LEU A 332 6.76 2.60 21.85
N VAL A 333 6.71 2.60 23.16
CA VAL A 333 6.83 3.79 24.03
C VAL A 333 8.17 3.74 24.75
N THR A 334 8.86 4.86 24.83
CA THR A 334 10.05 4.97 25.66
C THR A 334 9.68 4.97 27.15
N ASP A 335 10.14 3.98 27.88
CA ASP A 335 9.97 3.87 29.31
C ASP A 335 10.74 4.99 30.03
N GLU A 336 10.08 5.71 30.93
CA GLU A 336 10.62 6.92 31.53
C GLU A 336 11.74 6.64 32.52
N ASN A 337 11.75 5.47 33.18
CA ASN A 337 12.76 5.11 34.14
C ASN A 337 13.99 4.44 33.52
N THR A 338 13.78 3.66 32.46
CA THR A 338 14.86 2.83 31.90
C THR A 338 15.36 3.31 30.55
N GLY A 339 14.61 4.18 29.85
CA GLY A 339 14.88 4.60 28.48
C GLY A 339 14.64 3.50 27.43
N LYS A 340 14.21 2.31 27.82
CA LYS A 340 13.94 1.21 26.90
C LYS A 340 12.64 1.44 26.11
N ALA A 341 12.60 0.97 24.89
CA ALA A 341 11.38 0.96 24.08
C ALA A 341 10.54 -0.28 24.44
N LEU A 342 9.36 -0.07 25.01
CA LEU A 342 8.47 -1.12 25.53
C LEU A 342 7.04 -0.93 24.97
N PRO A 343 6.21 -1.98 24.97
CA PRO A 343 4.77 -1.81 24.85
C PRO A 343 4.25 -0.83 25.91
N TRP A 344 3.30 0.02 25.57
CA TRP A 344 2.83 1.09 26.44
C TRP A 344 2.36 0.58 27.83
N TYR A 345 1.77 -0.62 27.87
CA TYR A 345 1.26 -1.26 29.10
C TYR A 345 2.34 -1.96 29.94
N GLU A 346 3.58 -2.01 29.47
CA GLU A 346 4.71 -2.57 30.20
C GLU A 346 5.63 -1.49 30.80
N THR A 347 5.39 -0.23 30.45
CA THR A 347 6.22 0.91 30.88
C THR A 347 6.06 1.23 32.38
N SER A 348 7.06 1.88 32.95
CA SER A 348 7.00 2.37 34.34
C SER A 348 5.87 3.38 34.52
N GLN A 349 5.73 4.35 33.60
CA GLN A 349 4.67 5.34 33.65
C GLN A 349 3.27 4.71 33.62
N PHE A 350 3.08 3.59 32.93
CA PHE A 350 1.85 2.81 33.00
C PHE A 350 1.65 2.20 34.38
N LYS A 351 2.65 1.47 34.90
CA LYS A 351 2.60 0.77 36.19
C LYS A 351 2.35 1.72 37.36
N ASP A 352 2.85 2.95 37.26
CA ASP A 352 2.66 3.96 38.30
C ASP A 352 1.23 4.56 38.30
N ASN A 353 0.63 4.75 37.13
CA ASN A 353 -0.60 5.50 36.97
C ASN A 353 -1.84 4.66 36.59
N ALA A 354 -1.66 3.44 36.13
CA ALA A 354 -2.75 2.62 35.60
C ALA A 354 -2.69 1.18 36.11
N GLU A 355 -3.80 0.49 35.95
CA GLU A 355 -3.92 -0.93 36.23
C GLU A 355 -4.79 -1.62 35.19
N GLU A 356 -4.47 -2.86 34.86
CA GLU A 356 -5.29 -3.72 34.04
C GLU A 356 -6.36 -4.38 34.90
N VAL A 357 -7.59 -4.38 34.40
CA VAL A 357 -8.75 -4.95 35.09
C VAL A 357 -9.19 -6.19 34.33
N ASP A 358 -9.75 -7.16 35.04
CA ASP A 358 -10.29 -8.36 34.43
C ASP A 358 -11.38 -7.99 33.38
N VAL A 359 -11.11 -8.30 32.12
CA VAL A 359 -12.01 -8.02 31.00
C VAL A 359 -13.37 -8.71 31.13
N ASN A 360 -13.48 -9.80 31.87
CA ASN A 360 -14.75 -10.49 32.10
C ASN A 360 -15.73 -9.63 32.89
N THR A 361 -15.26 -8.64 33.63
CA THR A 361 -16.11 -7.67 34.34
C THR A 361 -16.85 -6.71 33.41
N VAL A 362 -16.40 -6.58 32.16
CA VAL A 362 -16.97 -5.66 31.14
C VAL A 362 -18.28 -6.18 30.57
N THR A 363 -18.53 -7.48 30.65
CA THR A 363 -19.70 -8.13 30.04
C THR A 363 -21.04 -7.86 30.75
N HIS A 364 -21.03 -7.26 31.95
CA HIS A 364 -22.20 -6.98 32.71
C HIS A 364 -22.67 -5.54 32.56
N ALA A 365 -23.92 -5.40 32.11
CA ALA A 365 -24.58 -4.11 31.93
C ALA A 365 -24.45 -3.25 33.21
N GLY A 366 -23.82 -2.13 33.11
CA GLY A 366 -23.72 -1.18 34.21
C GLY A 366 -22.37 -1.07 34.90
N GLN A 367 -21.43 -1.91 34.60
CA GLN A 367 -20.11 -1.89 35.27
C GLN A 367 -19.08 -0.99 34.58
N VAL A 368 -19.35 -0.50 33.36
CA VAL A 368 -18.37 0.30 32.62
C VAL A 368 -18.95 1.67 32.25
N ASP A 369 -18.46 2.71 32.91
CA ASP A 369 -18.83 4.11 32.62
C ASP A 369 -18.45 4.57 31.20
N MET A 370 -17.64 3.77 30.50
CA MET A 370 -17.27 4.03 29.11
C MET A 370 -18.47 4.23 28.19
N TYR A 371 -19.57 3.56 28.50
CA TYR A 371 -20.78 3.62 27.68
C TYR A 371 -21.76 4.74 28.08
N ALA A 372 -21.40 5.57 29.07
CA ALA A 372 -22.24 6.70 29.47
C ALA A 372 -22.15 7.84 28.46
N ARG A 373 -23.29 8.34 27.97
CA ARG A 373 -23.42 9.49 27.08
C ARG A 373 -23.49 10.81 27.84
N LYS A 374 -23.37 11.94 27.14
CA LYS A 374 -23.47 13.28 27.71
C LYS A 374 -24.77 13.54 28.46
N ASP A 375 -25.88 12.98 27.99
CA ASP A 375 -27.21 13.11 28.60
C ASP A 375 -27.44 12.13 29.78
N GLY A 376 -26.40 11.39 30.19
CA GLY A 376 -26.50 10.39 31.26
C GLY A 376 -27.04 9.04 30.80
N SER A 377 -27.58 8.93 29.59
CA SER A 377 -27.92 7.63 29.01
C SER A 377 -26.68 6.80 28.75
N ARG A 378 -26.85 5.48 28.63
CA ARG A 378 -25.75 4.57 28.34
C ARG A 378 -25.77 4.17 26.88
N ARG A 379 -24.61 4.08 26.26
CA ARG A 379 -24.44 3.42 24.98
C ARG A 379 -24.83 1.95 25.14
N ARG A 380 -25.43 1.37 24.11
CA ARG A 380 -25.78 -0.04 24.10
C ARG A 380 -24.50 -0.89 24.28
N ILE A 381 -24.57 -1.79 25.26
CA ILE A 381 -23.51 -2.80 25.43
C ILE A 381 -23.70 -3.85 24.33
N PRO A 382 -22.62 -4.40 23.77
CA PRO A 382 -22.72 -5.47 22.78
C PRO A 382 -23.69 -6.56 23.21
N THR A 383 -24.68 -6.81 22.39
CA THR A 383 -25.69 -7.89 22.62
C THR A 383 -25.12 -9.23 22.11
N PRO A 384 -25.75 -10.35 22.44
CA PRO A 384 -25.42 -11.64 21.83
C PRO A 384 -25.46 -11.62 20.30
N GLN A 385 -26.28 -10.74 19.69
CA GLN A 385 -26.31 -10.58 18.24
C GLN A 385 -25.05 -9.90 17.72
N ASP A 386 -24.55 -8.87 18.40
CA ASP A 386 -23.30 -8.19 18.04
C ASP A 386 -22.11 -9.14 18.23
N LEU A 387 -22.18 -10.02 19.21
CA LEU A 387 -21.16 -11.04 19.46
C LEU A 387 -21.09 -12.12 18.37
N LYS A 388 -22.13 -12.28 17.55
CA LYS A 388 -22.08 -13.15 16.37
C LYS A 388 -21.14 -12.63 15.28
N GLU A 389 -20.89 -11.33 15.30
CA GLU A 389 -19.93 -10.69 14.38
C GLU A 389 -18.48 -10.84 14.84
N THR A 390 -18.24 -11.48 15.99
CA THR A 390 -16.88 -11.75 16.47
C THR A 390 -16.38 -13.10 16.00
N LYS A 391 -15.08 -13.21 15.73
CA LYS A 391 -14.46 -14.46 15.31
C LYS A 391 -14.34 -15.42 16.50
N THR A 392 -14.90 -16.62 16.36
CA THR A 392 -14.84 -17.67 17.38
C THR A 392 -13.37 -18.07 17.68
N GLY A 393 -13.08 -18.34 18.94
CA GLY A 393 -11.74 -18.77 19.40
C GLY A 393 -10.81 -17.63 19.78
N TYR A 394 -11.24 -16.38 19.63
CA TYR A 394 -10.48 -15.19 20.05
C TYR A 394 -11.23 -14.41 21.12
N PRO A 395 -10.54 -13.76 22.09
CA PRO A 395 -11.20 -12.97 23.11
C PRO A 395 -11.95 -11.78 22.49
N ILE A 396 -13.19 -11.57 22.92
CA ILE A 396 -14.00 -10.42 22.48
C ILE A 396 -13.37 -9.13 22.97
N PHE A 397 -12.97 -9.10 24.25
CA PHE A 397 -12.23 -8.02 24.83
C PHE A 397 -10.81 -8.51 25.13
N GLN A 398 -9.83 -7.78 24.60
CA GLN A 398 -8.42 -8.11 24.76
C GLN A 398 -7.86 -7.50 26.04
N ARG A 399 -8.27 -6.27 26.36
CA ARG A 399 -7.71 -5.51 27.48
C ARG A 399 -8.69 -4.45 27.98
N TYR A 400 -8.82 -4.35 29.30
CA TYR A 400 -9.48 -3.25 29.97
C TYR A 400 -8.53 -2.61 30.97
N VAL A 401 -8.34 -1.30 30.85
CA VAL A 401 -7.39 -0.53 31.67
C VAL A 401 -8.11 0.65 32.29
N ARG A 402 -7.77 0.96 33.54
CA ARG A 402 -8.20 2.18 34.21
C ARG A 402 -7.04 2.88 34.90
N CYS A 403 -7.16 4.19 35.07
CA CYS A 403 -6.26 4.94 35.93
C CYS A 403 -6.45 4.54 37.40
N LYS A 404 -5.37 4.43 38.13
CA LYS A 404 -5.40 4.33 39.58
C LYS A 404 -6.01 5.59 40.21
N PRO A 405 -6.59 5.53 41.42
CA PRO A 405 -7.08 6.74 42.11
C PRO A 405 -6.00 7.82 42.30
N SER A 406 -4.75 7.39 42.54
CA SER A 406 -3.56 8.25 42.69
C SER A 406 -2.97 8.77 41.40
N ALA A 407 -3.49 8.38 40.21
CA ALA A 407 -2.90 8.73 38.95
C ALA A 407 -2.93 10.24 38.69
N THR A 408 -1.78 10.79 38.34
CA THR A 408 -1.62 12.20 37.96
C THR A 408 -1.74 12.45 36.46
N ARG A 409 -1.73 11.38 35.66
CA ARG A 409 -1.82 11.40 34.20
C ARG A 409 -3.03 10.58 33.75
N ASN A 410 -3.60 10.93 32.60
CA ASN A 410 -4.64 10.11 31.96
C ASN A 410 -4.01 9.04 31.05
N LEU A 411 -4.85 8.08 30.60
CA LEU A 411 -4.37 6.95 29.79
C LEU A 411 -3.87 7.37 28.42
N THR A 412 -4.49 8.37 27.79
CA THR A 412 -4.06 8.82 26.46
C THR A 412 -2.68 9.46 26.49
N ASP A 413 -2.37 10.17 27.58
CA ASP A 413 -1.04 10.71 27.78
C ASP A 413 0.00 9.58 28.00
N ILE A 414 -0.32 8.56 28.80
CA ILE A 414 0.56 7.41 29.03
C ILE A 414 0.77 6.61 27.73
N MET A 415 -0.27 6.41 26.95
CA MET A 415 -0.24 5.60 25.75
C MET A 415 0.50 6.28 24.59
N TYR A 416 0.38 7.61 24.46
CA TYR A 416 0.77 8.29 23.23
C TYR A 416 1.98 9.21 23.37
N SER A 417 2.35 9.64 24.60
CA SER A 417 3.57 10.40 24.80
C SER A 417 4.83 9.52 24.71
N LYS A 418 5.96 10.11 24.32
CA LYS A 418 7.25 9.43 24.16
C LYS A 418 7.21 8.15 23.31
N ARG A 419 6.27 8.09 22.40
CA ARG A 419 6.09 6.98 21.47
C ARG A 419 7.03 7.11 20.28
N ASP A 420 7.28 6.00 19.60
CA ASP A 420 7.90 5.95 18.29
C ASP A 420 7.43 7.13 17.42
N LYS A 421 8.33 7.94 16.90
CA LYS A 421 7.98 9.17 16.16
C LYS A 421 7.16 8.90 14.90
N ARG A 422 7.31 7.71 14.28
CA ARG A 422 6.52 7.30 13.13
C ARG A 422 5.04 7.14 13.46
N PHE A 423 4.69 6.88 14.72
CA PHE A 423 3.30 6.80 15.18
C PHE A 423 2.52 8.07 14.85
N ALA A 424 3.03 9.23 15.27
CA ALA A 424 2.37 10.51 15.01
C ALA A 424 2.34 10.89 13.51
N ALA A 425 3.26 10.37 12.71
CA ALA A 425 3.30 10.57 11.27
C ALA A 425 2.34 9.64 10.50
N THR A 426 1.97 8.50 11.10
CA THR A 426 1.19 7.45 10.42
C THR A 426 -0.26 7.40 10.89
N ILE A 427 -0.52 7.73 12.16
CA ILE A 427 -1.80 7.52 12.84
C ILE A 427 -2.34 8.84 13.36
N VAL A 428 -3.64 9.07 13.15
CA VAL A 428 -4.42 10.09 13.85
C VAL A 428 -5.04 9.43 15.09
N TYR A 429 -4.75 9.97 16.26
CA TYR A 429 -5.14 9.40 17.55
C TYR A 429 -5.73 10.47 18.48
N ASP A 430 -6.35 10.07 19.58
CA ASP A 430 -6.96 10.99 20.53
C ASP A 430 -5.95 12.00 21.06
N SER A 431 -6.27 13.28 20.96
CA SER A 431 -5.44 14.41 21.37
C SER A 431 -4.11 14.56 20.60
N CYS A 432 -4.00 14.00 19.39
CA CYS A 432 -2.86 14.26 18.52
C CYS A 432 -2.79 15.73 18.09
N ALA A 433 -1.65 16.12 17.53
CA ALA A 433 -1.51 17.41 16.85
C ALA A 433 -2.59 17.58 15.78
N ALA A 434 -2.98 18.83 15.53
CA ALA A 434 -4.05 19.15 14.59
C ALA A 434 -3.88 18.40 13.26
N TRP A 435 -5.00 17.92 12.71
CA TRP A 435 -5.08 17.31 11.39
C TRP A 435 -5.93 18.19 10.50
N LEU A 436 -5.43 18.58 9.35
CA LEU A 436 -6.02 19.59 8.46
C LEU A 436 -6.34 20.92 9.18
N GLY A 437 -5.53 21.28 10.17
CA GLY A 437 -5.72 22.50 10.96
C GLY A 437 -6.75 22.39 12.10
N PHE A 438 -7.34 21.20 12.33
CA PHE A 438 -8.33 20.99 13.39
C PHE A 438 -7.79 20.15 14.53
N PRO A 439 -8.09 20.49 15.81
CA PRO A 439 -7.78 19.63 16.94
C PRO A 439 -8.58 18.33 16.83
N VAL A 440 -7.96 17.21 17.19
CA VAL A 440 -8.56 15.89 17.10
C VAL A 440 -8.85 15.32 18.48
N THR A 441 -10.09 14.87 18.68
CA THR A 441 -10.51 14.15 19.88
C THR A 441 -11.29 12.89 19.47
N LEU A 442 -10.79 11.74 19.89
CA LEU A 442 -11.35 10.42 19.56
C LEU A 442 -11.89 9.65 20.76
N ASN A 443 -11.76 10.23 21.96
CA ASN A 443 -12.42 9.73 23.15
C ASN A 443 -13.95 9.81 23.00
N LEU A 444 -14.68 9.09 23.80
CA LEU A 444 -16.15 9.01 23.73
C LEU A 444 -16.78 10.40 23.73
N GLY A 445 -17.53 10.71 22.68
CA GLY A 445 -18.10 12.04 22.44
C GLY A 445 -17.14 13.07 21.87
N GLY A 446 -15.94 12.68 21.49
CA GLY A 446 -14.96 13.56 20.81
C GLY A 446 -15.40 13.93 19.38
N ASN A 447 -14.80 14.99 18.83
CA ASN A 447 -15.21 15.59 17.56
C ASN A 447 -15.07 14.68 16.32
N LEU A 448 -14.16 13.72 16.35
CA LEU A 448 -13.98 12.73 15.28
C LEU A 448 -14.18 11.28 15.78
N SER A 449 -14.74 11.12 16.98
CA SER A 449 -15.02 9.81 17.57
C SER A 449 -16.16 9.10 16.84
N GLN A 450 -16.24 7.81 17.04
CA GLN A 450 -17.31 6.96 16.57
C GLN A 450 -18.71 7.46 17.02
N GLY A 451 -18.78 8.05 18.19
CA GLY A 451 -20.03 8.54 18.80
C GLY A 451 -20.43 9.96 18.43
N VAL A 452 -19.76 10.63 17.49
CA VAL A 452 -20.07 12.05 17.16
C VAL A 452 -21.48 12.25 16.64
N ARG A 453 -22.05 11.27 15.98
CA ARG A 453 -23.45 11.26 15.49
C ARG A 453 -24.40 10.48 16.38
N GLU A 454 -23.97 10.08 17.57
CA GLU A 454 -24.75 9.22 18.49
C GLU A 454 -25.17 7.86 17.93
N MET A 455 -24.59 7.44 16.84
CA MET A 455 -24.77 6.10 16.35
C MET A 455 -23.98 5.14 17.22
N GLU A 456 -24.64 4.09 17.68
CA GLU A 456 -24.09 3.17 18.68
C GLU A 456 -22.95 2.32 18.11
N ASP A 457 -22.94 2.11 16.79
CA ASP A 457 -22.07 1.17 16.09
C ASP A 457 -21.17 1.83 15.01
N GLY A 458 -20.76 3.05 15.25
CA GLY A 458 -20.00 3.82 14.27
C GLY A 458 -20.91 4.69 13.41
N GLY A 459 -20.69 5.99 13.47
CA GLY A 459 -21.33 6.91 12.56
C GLY A 459 -20.90 6.59 11.12
N TRP A 460 -21.78 6.85 10.20
CA TRP A 460 -21.44 6.79 8.80
C TRP A 460 -20.16 7.59 8.54
N TYR A 461 -19.16 6.91 7.94
CA TYR A 461 -17.88 7.51 7.61
C TYR A 461 -16.99 8.00 8.76
N ASN A 462 -17.30 7.61 10.01
CA ASN A 462 -16.42 7.84 11.15
C ASN A 462 -15.63 6.56 11.48
N THR A 463 -14.58 6.73 12.28
CA THR A 463 -13.71 5.60 12.61
C THR A 463 -14.47 4.41 13.22
N ALA A 464 -14.18 3.22 12.70
CA ALA A 464 -14.63 1.97 13.28
C ALA A 464 -13.66 1.40 14.34
N THR A 465 -12.44 1.95 14.42
CA THR A 465 -11.36 1.42 15.25
C THR A 465 -10.91 2.34 16.38
N GLY A 466 -11.30 3.61 16.35
CA GLY A 466 -10.82 4.65 17.26
C GLY A 466 -9.63 5.44 16.71
N TYR A 467 -9.25 5.22 15.46
CA TYR A 467 -8.09 5.86 14.80
C TYR A 467 -8.39 6.21 13.35
N TYR A 468 -7.55 7.08 12.74
CA TYR A 468 -7.51 7.30 11.29
C TYR A 468 -6.07 7.20 10.78
N TRP A 469 -5.90 6.92 9.49
CA TRP A 469 -4.60 7.00 8.83
C TRP A 469 -4.21 8.46 8.60
N ARG A 470 -2.96 8.81 8.92
CA ARG A 470 -2.36 10.12 8.63
C ARG A 470 -1.35 10.04 7.49
N LYS A 471 -0.60 8.95 7.40
CA LYS A 471 0.38 8.72 6.33
C LYS A 471 -0.30 8.69 4.98
N ASN A 472 0.33 9.28 3.96
CA ASN A 472 -0.23 9.50 2.63
C ASN A 472 -1.52 10.35 2.64
N THR A 473 -1.64 11.29 3.58
CA THR A 473 -2.69 12.30 3.58
C THR A 473 -2.07 13.69 3.60
N LEU A 474 -2.89 14.72 3.34
CA LEU A 474 -2.45 16.12 3.36
C LEU A 474 -2.66 16.72 4.75
N GLU A 475 -1.75 17.59 5.17
CA GLU A 475 -1.83 18.31 6.45
C GLU A 475 -2.55 19.66 6.33
N LYS A 476 -2.64 20.24 5.13
CA LYS A 476 -3.12 21.61 4.88
C LYS A 476 -4.23 21.72 3.84
N LEU A 477 -5.06 20.70 3.69
CA LEU A 477 -6.16 20.76 2.73
C LEU A 477 -7.33 21.56 3.31
N GLU A 478 -7.86 22.51 2.54
CA GLU A 478 -9.14 23.16 2.85
C GLU A 478 -10.27 22.11 2.80
N PRO A 479 -11.04 21.91 3.87
CA PRO A 479 -12.01 20.84 3.93
C PRO A 479 -13.29 21.08 3.12
N ARG A 480 -13.41 22.21 2.46
CA ARG A 480 -14.59 22.58 1.67
C ARG A 480 -14.44 22.21 0.21
N ALA A 481 -15.56 21.91 -0.44
CA ALA A 481 -15.60 21.52 -1.85
C ALA A 481 -14.60 20.41 -2.16
N PHE A 482 -14.50 19.46 -1.26
CA PHE A 482 -13.41 18.50 -1.07
C PHE A 482 -13.01 17.80 -2.38
N TYR A 483 -13.97 17.26 -3.13
CA TYR A 483 -13.69 16.51 -4.35
C TYR A 483 -13.02 17.32 -5.45
N ASN A 484 -13.42 18.55 -5.63
CA ASN A 484 -12.96 19.41 -6.71
C ASN A 484 -11.71 20.24 -6.36
N VAL A 485 -11.20 20.12 -5.14
CA VAL A 485 -9.99 20.86 -4.72
C VAL A 485 -8.79 20.34 -5.51
N LYS A 486 -8.13 21.26 -6.21
CA LYS A 486 -6.88 20.99 -6.91
C LYS A 486 -5.75 20.79 -5.91
N VAL A 487 -4.99 19.70 -6.07
CA VAL A 487 -3.94 19.33 -5.12
C VAL A 487 -2.73 18.74 -5.82
N ASP A 488 -1.55 19.10 -5.34
CA ASP A 488 -0.33 18.33 -5.55
C ASP A 488 -0.36 17.13 -4.61
N PHE A 489 -0.03 15.94 -5.13
CA PHE A 489 0.02 14.73 -4.34
C PHE A 489 1.06 13.77 -4.89
N HIS A 490 1.62 12.93 -4.05
CA HIS A 490 2.58 11.93 -4.47
C HIS A 490 2.49 10.64 -3.66
N TYR A 491 3.01 9.57 -4.25
CA TYR A 491 3.24 8.29 -3.58
C TYR A 491 4.72 7.97 -3.59
N VAL A 492 5.26 7.56 -2.44
CA VAL A 492 6.61 7.03 -2.32
C VAL A 492 6.62 5.57 -2.76
N LEU A 493 7.46 5.22 -3.73
CA LEU A 493 7.49 3.88 -4.34
C LEU A 493 8.75 3.09 -3.99
N ALA A 494 9.87 3.78 -3.81
CA ALA A 494 11.14 3.22 -3.35
C ALA A 494 11.91 4.27 -2.56
N ARG A 495 12.51 3.89 -1.45
CA ARG A 495 13.29 4.77 -0.57
C ARG A 495 14.37 4.01 0.20
N VAL A 496 15.32 4.74 0.77
CA VAL A 496 16.48 4.15 1.48
C VAL A 496 16.06 3.35 2.71
N GLY A 497 15.03 3.80 3.44
CA GLY A 497 14.51 3.06 4.61
C GLY A 497 14.06 1.65 4.28
N GLU A 498 13.47 1.43 3.08
CA GLU A 498 13.13 0.09 2.62
C GLU A 498 14.37 -0.78 2.36
N ALA A 499 15.47 -0.20 1.83
CA ALA A 499 16.70 -0.97 1.62
C ALA A 499 17.24 -1.54 2.94
N TYR A 500 17.18 -0.77 4.03
CA TYR A 500 17.52 -1.29 5.37
C TYR A 500 16.61 -2.42 5.82
N MET A 501 15.31 -2.32 5.57
CA MET A 501 14.36 -3.37 5.91
C MET A 501 14.56 -4.64 5.07
N ASN A 502 14.86 -4.51 3.78
CA ASN A 502 15.16 -5.63 2.91
C ASN A 502 16.48 -6.31 3.29
N LEU A 503 17.50 -5.53 3.66
CA LEU A 503 18.77 -6.05 4.17
C LEU A 503 18.57 -6.86 5.46
N ALA A 504 17.83 -6.30 6.42
CA ALA A 504 17.55 -6.96 7.69
C ALA A 504 16.85 -8.31 7.49
N GLU A 505 15.84 -8.38 6.61
CA GLU A 505 15.11 -9.62 6.29
C GLU A 505 16.05 -10.66 5.66
N ALA A 506 16.84 -10.25 4.67
CA ALA A 506 17.75 -11.17 3.98
C ALA A 506 18.86 -11.70 4.91
N GLU A 507 19.41 -10.87 5.79
CA GLU A 507 20.43 -11.28 6.77
C GLU A 507 19.82 -12.24 7.83
N LEU A 508 18.57 -12.02 8.29
CA LEU A 508 17.86 -12.97 9.15
C LEU A 508 17.68 -14.33 8.48
N LEU A 509 17.30 -14.35 7.20
CA LEU A 509 17.12 -15.58 6.43
C LEU A 509 18.44 -16.34 6.21
N LYS A 510 19.57 -15.66 6.30
CA LYS A 510 20.91 -16.29 6.29
C LYS A 510 21.41 -16.68 7.68
N GLY A 511 20.66 -16.40 8.74
CA GLY A 511 21.07 -16.64 10.13
C GLY A 511 22.03 -15.61 10.72
N ASN A 512 22.23 -14.47 10.02
CA ASN A 512 23.14 -13.40 10.45
C ASN A 512 22.41 -12.42 11.38
N VAL A 513 22.03 -12.87 12.58
CA VAL A 513 21.23 -12.10 13.54
C VAL A 513 21.82 -10.73 13.83
N SER A 514 23.12 -10.63 14.08
CA SER A 514 23.78 -9.36 14.40
C SER A 514 23.67 -8.35 13.27
N ALA A 515 23.94 -8.76 12.02
CA ALA A 515 23.84 -7.89 10.84
C ALA A 515 22.40 -7.43 10.58
N ALA A 516 21.44 -8.31 10.81
CA ALA A 516 20.02 -7.98 10.67
C ALA A 516 19.58 -6.96 11.72
N VAL A 517 19.98 -7.13 12.97
CA VAL A 517 19.66 -6.20 14.08
C VAL A 517 20.34 -4.85 13.87
N GLU A 518 21.57 -4.83 13.35
CA GLU A 518 22.24 -3.60 12.95
C GLU A 518 21.44 -2.85 11.88
N ALA A 519 21.04 -3.53 10.81
CA ALA A 519 20.27 -2.92 9.72
C ALA A 519 18.93 -2.35 10.20
N LEU A 520 18.12 -3.10 10.96
CA LEU A 520 16.84 -2.60 11.47
C LEU A 520 16.98 -1.45 12.46
N ASN A 521 18.09 -1.36 13.17
CA ASN A 521 18.34 -0.30 14.14
C ASN A 521 18.51 1.07 13.46
N HIS A 522 18.89 1.15 12.21
CA HIS A 522 18.96 2.42 11.50
C HIS A 522 17.59 3.10 11.42
N THR A 523 16.56 2.41 10.94
CA THR A 523 15.19 2.96 10.88
C THR A 523 14.60 3.16 12.26
N ARG A 524 14.80 2.21 13.17
CA ARG A 524 14.31 2.27 14.54
C ARG A 524 14.82 3.50 15.30
N THR A 525 16.09 3.84 15.14
CA THR A 525 16.70 4.97 15.85
C THR A 525 16.48 6.30 15.15
N ILE A 526 16.62 6.36 13.83
CA ILE A 526 16.53 7.62 13.08
C ILE A 526 15.06 8.01 12.85
N HIS A 527 14.26 7.14 12.27
CA HIS A 527 12.85 7.42 12.03
C HIS A 527 12.01 7.28 13.30
N GLY A 528 12.21 6.20 14.04
CA GLY A 528 11.45 5.92 15.25
C GLY A 528 11.86 6.76 16.46
N GLY A 529 13.11 7.19 16.53
CA GLY A 529 13.66 7.89 17.70
C GLY A 529 13.68 7.02 18.96
N LEU A 530 13.71 5.70 18.81
CA LEU A 530 13.72 4.72 19.88
C LEU A 530 15.14 4.25 20.20
N ALA A 531 15.31 3.70 21.40
CA ALA A 531 16.51 2.95 21.74
C ALA A 531 16.69 1.77 20.76
N PRO A 532 17.94 1.42 20.39
CA PRO A 532 18.21 0.31 19.50
C PRO A 532 17.71 -1.02 20.08
N SER A 533 17.31 -1.93 19.19
CA SER A 533 17.07 -3.32 19.54
C SER A 533 18.38 -3.97 19.98
N THR A 534 18.30 -4.77 21.04
CA THR A 534 19.40 -5.58 21.58
C THR A 534 19.14 -7.08 21.38
N ALA A 535 18.29 -7.45 20.42
CA ALA A 535 17.98 -8.84 20.12
C ALA A 535 19.25 -9.61 19.77
N SER A 536 19.45 -10.75 20.42
CA SER A 536 20.63 -11.61 20.24
C SER A 536 20.28 -13.03 19.80
N THR A 537 19.00 -13.38 19.80
CA THR A 537 18.50 -14.65 19.30
C THR A 537 17.70 -14.43 18.02
N GLU A 538 17.63 -15.44 17.18
CA GLU A 538 16.85 -15.40 15.93
C GLU A 538 15.37 -15.05 16.21
N GLU A 539 14.77 -15.67 17.23
CA GLU A 539 13.38 -15.40 17.61
C GLU A 539 13.13 -13.95 17.97
N GLN A 540 13.99 -13.38 18.81
CA GLN A 540 13.87 -11.97 19.21
C GLN A 540 14.08 -11.03 18.02
N ALA A 541 15.06 -11.32 17.18
CA ALA A 541 15.38 -10.53 16.01
C ALA A 541 14.22 -10.55 14.98
N TRP A 542 13.58 -11.70 14.75
CA TRP A 542 12.38 -11.78 13.91
C TRP A 542 11.21 -11.00 14.48
N LYS A 543 10.96 -11.06 15.78
CA LYS A 543 9.91 -10.28 16.45
C LYS A 543 10.14 -8.77 16.29
N ASP A 544 11.37 -8.34 16.52
CA ASP A 544 11.73 -6.92 16.38
C ASP A 544 11.69 -6.48 14.91
N TYR A 545 12.16 -7.31 13.97
CA TYR A 545 12.12 -7.03 12.55
C TYR A 545 10.68 -6.91 12.01
N ILE A 546 9.80 -7.85 12.33
CA ILE A 546 8.39 -7.81 11.90
C ILE A 546 7.72 -6.52 12.40
N ARG A 547 7.94 -6.18 13.67
CA ARG A 547 7.45 -4.92 14.26
C ARG A 547 8.02 -3.71 13.53
N GLU A 548 9.33 -3.69 13.32
CA GLU A 548 10.02 -2.59 12.67
C GLU A 548 9.51 -2.38 11.25
N ARG A 549 9.40 -3.45 10.44
CA ARG A 549 8.85 -3.35 9.09
C ARG A 549 7.41 -2.87 9.06
N ARG A 550 6.57 -3.33 9.98
CA ARG A 550 5.18 -2.85 10.09
C ARG A 550 5.13 -1.35 10.40
N CYS A 551 5.93 -0.86 11.34
CA CYS A 551 5.99 0.56 11.67
C CYS A 551 6.58 1.40 10.53
N GLU A 552 7.59 0.88 9.86
CA GLU A 552 8.33 1.58 8.82
C GLU A 552 7.56 1.64 7.50
N MET A 553 7.04 0.51 7.03
CA MET A 553 6.47 0.35 5.69
C MET A 553 4.93 0.42 5.64
N ALA A 554 4.25 0.73 6.73
CA ALA A 554 2.80 0.87 6.74
C ALA A 554 2.31 1.80 5.64
N CYS A 555 1.26 1.42 4.94
CA CYS A 555 0.64 2.19 3.84
C CYS A 555 1.59 2.55 2.69
N GLU A 556 2.62 1.75 2.43
CA GLU A 556 3.50 1.92 1.27
C GLU A 556 3.26 0.82 0.24
N GLY A 557 2.41 1.11 -0.74
CA GLY A 557 2.01 0.14 -1.76
C GLY A 557 1.31 -1.07 -1.14
N GLU A 558 1.76 -2.24 -1.49
CA GLU A 558 1.21 -3.54 -1.04
C GLU A 558 2.21 -4.26 -0.11
N ASP A 559 3.20 -3.52 0.43
CA ASP A 559 4.38 -4.12 1.06
C ASP A 559 4.06 -5.05 2.22
N ILE A 560 3.27 -4.61 3.19
CA ILE A 560 2.99 -5.38 4.41
C ILE A 560 2.22 -6.66 4.11
N TYR A 561 1.23 -6.63 3.21
CA TYR A 561 0.49 -7.83 2.83
C TYR A 561 1.41 -8.91 2.24
N PHE A 562 2.24 -8.54 1.26
CA PHE A 562 3.17 -9.49 0.65
C PHE A 562 4.33 -9.87 1.57
N SER A 563 4.67 -9.04 2.55
CA SER A 563 5.60 -9.41 3.62
C SER A 563 5.04 -10.55 4.48
N TYR A 564 3.78 -10.46 4.90
CA TYR A 564 3.12 -11.56 5.62
C TYR A 564 3.10 -12.86 4.82
N LEU A 565 2.84 -12.79 3.50
CA LEU A 565 2.90 -13.98 2.64
C LEU A 565 4.32 -14.59 2.62
N ARG A 566 5.36 -13.76 2.50
CA ARG A 566 6.74 -14.24 2.57
C ARG A 566 7.04 -14.89 3.92
N TRP A 567 6.71 -14.22 5.01
CA TRP A 567 6.96 -14.73 6.37
C TRP A 567 6.25 -16.06 6.59
N GLY A 568 5.01 -16.20 6.15
CA GLY A 568 4.29 -17.46 6.20
C GLY A 568 5.00 -18.57 5.40
N LYS A 569 5.56 -18.25 4.24
CA LYS A 569 6.33 -19.20 3.42
C LYS A 569 7.69 -19.57 4.02
N TYR A 570 8.30 -18.68 4.80
CA TYR A 570 9.54 -18.99 5.51
C TYR A 570 9.31 -20.00 6.64
N GLY A 571 8.19 -19.87 7.37
CA GLY A 571 7.89 -20.67 8.55
C GLY A 571 8.73 -20.27 9.77
N GLY A 572 8.85 -21.17 10.74
CA GLY A 572 9.63 -20.92 11.95
C GLY A 572 9.19 -19.65 12.70
N TYR A 573 10.14 -18.89 13.21
CA TYR A 573 9.86 -17.65 13.95
C TYR A 573 9.20 -16.56 13.10
N ALA A 574 9.48 -16.51 11.80
CA ALA A 574 8.84 -15.58 10.88
C ALA A 574 7.33 -15.82 10.75
N ASN A 575 6.86 -17.02 11.03
CA ASN A 575 5.44 -17.38 11.04
C ASN A 575 5.01 -17.96 12.41
N TYR A 576 5.51 -17.39 13.49
CA TYR A 576 5.16 -17.76 14.87
C TYR A 576 5.30 -19.28 15.15
N GLY A 577 6.35 -19.89 14.65
CA GLY A 577 6.65 -21.32 14.80
C GLY A 577 5.87 -22.26 13.87
N ARG A 578 5.03 -21.72 12.98
CA ARG A 578 4.30 -22.52 11.98
C ARG A 578 5.21 -23.00 10.85
N THR A 579 4.84 -24.09 10.21
CA THR A 579 5.58 -24.62 9.07
C THR A 579 5.34 -23.80 7.79
N PRO A 580 6.28 -23.78 6.85
CA PRO A 580 6.04 -23.16 5.54
C PRO A 580 4.79 -23.72 4.87
N GLY A 581 3.94 -22.86 4.35
CA GLY A 581 2.68 -23.23 3.70
C GLY A 581 1.47 -23.28 4.64
N ASP A 582 1.64 -23.19 5.96
CA ASP A 582 0.53 -23.03 6.88
C ASP A 582 -0.13 -21.64 6.75
N VAL A 583 -1.34 -21.54 7.30
CA VAL A 583 -2.04 -20.26 7.38
C VAL A 583 -1.23 -19.28 8.23
N VAL A 584 -1.03 -18.06 7.73
CA VAL A 584 -0.35 -17.01 8.48
C VAL A 584 -1.28 -16.54 9.59
N TYR A 585 -0.88 -16.74 10.84
CA TYR A 585 -1.70 -16.49 12.02
C TYR A 585 -2.30 -15.08 12.03
N ASP A 586 -1.48 -14.08 11.80
CA ASP A 586 -1.93 -12.69 11.87
C ASP A 586 -2.93 -12.31 10.76
N LEU A 587 -2.85 -12.90 9.58
CA LEU A 587 -3.81 -12.65 8.50
C LEU A 587 -5.16 -13.33 8.74
N ASP A 588 -5.20 -14.33 9.61
CA ASP A 588 -6.42 -15.10 9.92
C ASP A 588 -7.16 -14.59 11.16
N ARG A 589 -6.49 -13.92 12.10
CA ARG A 589 -7.11 -13.45 13.34
C ARG A 589 -7.95 -12.18 13.16
N PRO A 590 -8.92 -11.92 14.07
CA PRO A 590 -9.69 -10.67 14.05
C PRO A 590 -8.81 -9.47 14.38
N VAL A 591 -9.29 -8.28 14.09
CA VAL A 591 -8.67 -7.02 14.47
C VAL A 591 -9.37 -6.36 15.64
N TYR A 592 -8.65 -5.53 16.37
CA TYR A 592 -9.11 -4.88 17.59
C TYR A 592 -9.21 -3.37 17.40
N LYS A 593 -10.18 -2.78 18.10
CA LYS A 593 -10.43 -1.35 18.22
C LYS A 593 -10.16 -0.87 19.62
N ILE A 594 -10.03 0.43 19.79
CA ILE A 594 -9.98 1.08 21.10
C ILE A 594 -11.23 1.91 21.36
N GLU A 595 -11.69 1.89 22.59
CA GLU A 595 -12.68 2.82 23.14
C GLU A 595 -12.07 3.54 24.34
N ILE A 596 -12.15 4.87 24.35
CA ILE A 596 -11.57 5.74 25.38
C ILE A 596 -12.70 6.45 26.08
N SER A 597 -12.78 6.39 27.42
CA SER A 597 -13.78 7.10 28.20
C SER A 597 -13.68 8.62 28.04
N ARG A 598 -14.74 9.35 28.36
CA ARG A 598 -14.82 10.83 28.28
C ARG A 598 -13.67 11.52 29.02
N ASP A 599 -13.38 11.05 30.22
CA ASP A 599 -12.35 11.56 31.10
C ASP A 599 -10.95 11.03 30.78
N ARG A 600 -10.83 10.17 29.75
CA ARG A 600 -9.59 9.49 29.36
C ARG A 600 -8.96 8.64 30.47
N ARG A 601 -9.75 8.24 31.47
CA ARG A 601 -9.27 7.44 32.60
C ARG A 601 -9.52 5.95 32.46
N LYS A 602 -10.27 5.54 31.42
CA LYS A 602 -10.57 4.14 31.09
C LYS A 602 -10.39 3.88 29.61
N VAL A 603 -9.84 2.73 29.27
CA VAL A 603 -9.64 2.27 27.90
C VAL A 603 -10.07 0.82 27.81
N LEU A 604 -10.85 0.52 26.79
CA LEU A 604 -11.27 -0.83 26.43
C LEU A 604 -10.76 -1.17 25.03
N ILE A 605 -10.05 -2.29 24.90
CA ILE A 605 -9.63 -2.85 23.63
C ILE A 605 -10.45 -4.10 23.36
N GLY A 606 -11.24 -4.09 22.31
CA GLY A 606 -12.13 -5.18 21.94
C GLY A 606 -12.13 -5.48 20.45
N GLN A 607 -12.66 -6.65 20.06
CA GLN A 607 -12.84 -6.96 18.64
C GLN A 607 -13.70 -5.91 17.95
N VAL A 608 -13.37 -5.61 16.70
CA VAL A 608 -14.26 -4.82 15.85
C VAL A 608 -15.53 -5.65 15.56
N THR A 609 -16.68 -5.12 15.94
CA THR A 609 -17.99 -5.80 15.83
C THR A 609 -18.84 -5.23 14.71
N VAL A 610 -18.25 -4.95 13.56
CA VAL A 610 -18.98 -4.50 12.37
C VAL A 610 -19.20 -5.66 11.41
N ALA A 611 -20.25 -5.58 10.60
CA ALA A 611 -20.62 -6.65 9.69
C ALA A 611 -19.44 -7.12 8.84
N GLY A 612 -19.16 -8.41 8.86
CA GLY A 612 -18.08 -9.04 8.12
C GLY A 612 -16.67 -8.90 8.74
N SER A 613 -16.49 -8.16 9.84
CA SER A 613 -15.15 -7.99 10.47
C SER A 613 -14.53 -9.31 10.96
N ALA A 614 -15.36 -10.30 11.28
CA ALA A 614 -14.93 -11.63 11.70
C ALA A 614 -14.49 -12.54 10.54
N ASN A 615 -14.75 -12.16 9.29
CA ASN A 615 -14.56 -13.02 8.11
C ASN A 615 -13.15 -12.97 7.52
N ARG A 616 -12.13 -12.73 8.33
CA ARG A 616 -10.75 -12.87 7.93
C ARG A 616 -10.37 -14.33 7.89
N ASN A 617 -10.63 -14.99 6.76
CA ASN A 617 -10.26 -16.38 6.53
C ASN A 617 -9.07 -16.46 5.59
N PHE A 618 -7.86 -16.46 6.13
CA PHE A 618 -6.69 -16.72 5.32
C PHE A 618 -6.48 -18.23 5.19
N THR A 619 -6.39 -18.72 3.96
CA THR A 619 -6.11 -20.14 3.64
C THR A 619 -4.89 -20.25 2.74
N GLN A 620 -4.29 -21.44 2.65
CA GLN A 620 -3.06 -21.65 1.86
C GLN A 620 -3.19 -21.24 0.39
N LYS A 621 -4.38 -21.40 -0.22
CA LYS A 621 -4.60 -21.01 -1.62
C LYS A 621 -4.33 -19.52 -1.86
N ARG A 622 -4.49 -18.66 -0.84
CA ARG A 622 -4.32 -17.21 -0.93
C ARG A 622 -2.86 -16.75 -0.98
N TYR A 623 -1.90 -17.64 -0.83
CA TYR A 623 -0.50 -17.29 -1.12
C TYR A 623 -0.28 -16.88 -2.58
N LEU A 624 -1.09 -17.41 -3.49
CA LEU A 624 -1.21 -16.94 -4.86
C LEU A 624 -2.68 -16.67 -5.16
N LEU A 625 -2.98 -15.53 -5.76
CA LEU A 625 -4.33 -15.19 -6.17
C LEU A 625 -4.73 -16.01 -7.40
N PRO A 626 -6.03 -16.20 -7.66
CA PRO A 626 -6.48 -16.94 -8.84
C PRO A 626 -6.12 -16.18 -10.12
N ILE A 627 -5.75 -16.91 -11.14
CA ILE A 627 -5.69 -16.40 -12.52
C ILE A 627 -7.14 -16.21 -12.98
N GLN A 628 -7.44 -15.11 -13.65
CA GLN A 628 -8.79 -14.80 -14.10
C GLN A 628 -9.38 -15.94 -14.93
N GLN A 629 -10.53 -16.49 -14.52
CA GLN A 629 -11.11 -17.67 -15.15
C GLN A 629 -11.46 -17.43 -16.64
N GLY A 630 -11.98 -16.25 -17.00
CA GLY A 630 -12.28 -15.91 -18.38
C GLY A 630 -11.05 -15.91 -19.30
N PHE A 631 -9.89 -15.54 -18.74
CA PHE A 631 -8.61 -15.65 -19.45
C PHE A 631 -8.21 -17.10 -19.67
N LEU A 632 -8.31 -17.95 -18.64
CA LEU A 632 -8.01 -19.39 -18.75
C LEU A 632 -8.96 -20.10 -19.73
N ASN A 633 -10.26 -19.80 -19.68
CA ASN A 633 -11.25 -20.35 -20.63
C ASN A 633 -10.91 -19.98 -22.08
N THR A 634 -10.45 -18.75 -22.31
CA THR A 634 -9.99 -18.32 -23.63
C THR A 634 -8.77 -19.12 -24.08
N ARG A 635 -7.80 -19.37 -23.19
CA ARG A 635 -6.62 -20.17 -23.50
C ARG A 635 -7.00 -21.61 -23.82
N GLU A 636 -7.90 -22.22 -23.04
CA GLU A 636 -8.43 -23.57 -23.26
C GLU A 636 -9.06 -23.69 -24.66
N ALA A 637 -9.90 -22.74 -25.06
CA ALA A 637 -10.54 -22.71 -26.36
C ALA A 637 -9.55 -22.70 -27.55
N TYR A 638 -8.31 -22.23 -27.30
CA TYR A 638 -7.22 -22.24 -28.29
C TYR A 638 -6.21 -23.39 -28.06
N GLY A 639 -6.51 -24.35 -27.20
CA GLY A 639 -5.64 -25.50 -26.91
C GLY A 639 -4.32 -25.10 -26.22
N LEU A 640 -4.35 -24.04 -25.42
CA LEU A 640 -3.21 -23.55 -24.64
C LEU A 640 -3.32 -24.02 -23.17
N ASP A 641 -2.20 -23.92 -22.45
CA ASP A 641 -2.17 -24.17 -21.01
C ASP A 641 -3.14 -23.24 -20.26
N HIS A 642 -3.99 -23.79 -19.42
CA HIS A 642 -5.10 -23.09 -18.75
C HIS A 642 -5.28 -23.54 -17.30
N GLU A 643 -4.23 -24.10 -16.70
CA GLU A 643 -4.28 -24.56 -15.32
C GLU A 643 -4.38 -23.38 -14.33
N GLN A 644 -5.32 -23.51 -13.41
CA GLN A 644 -5.52 -22.57 -12.32
C GLN A 644 -4.48 -22.79 -11.20
N ASN A 645 -4.27 -21.79 -10.37
CA ASN A 645 -3.49 -21.91 -9.16
C ASN A 645 -4.16 -22.90 -8.17
N GLN A 646 -3.32 -23.64 -7.42
CA GLN A 646 -3.79 -24.68 -6.52
C GLN A 646 -4.81 -24.16 -5.52
N GLY A 647 -5.96 -24.84 -5.43
CA GLY A 647 -7.04 -24.55 -4.49
C GLY A 647 -8.10 -23.57 -5.00
N TRP A 648 -7.92 -23.04 -6.21
CA TRP A 648 -8.87 -22.15 -6.85
C TRP A 648 -9.71 -22.82 -7.94
#